data_f83b6307c51ff7e22ffaed84964fc142
#
_entry.id   f83b6307c51ff7e22ffaed84964fc142
#
_cell.length_a   1.000
_cell.length_b   1.000
_cell.length_c   1.000
_cell.angle_alpha   90.00
_cell.angle_beta   90.00
_cell.angle_gamma   90.00
#
_symmetry.space_group_name_H-M   'P 1'
#
loop_
_entity.id
_entity.type
_entity.pdbx_description
1 polymer ?
#
loop_
_entity_poly.entity_id
_entity_poly.type
_entity_poly.pdbx_seq_one_letter_code
_entity_poly.pdbx_strand_id
1 'polypeptide(L)'
;MPKDKKTARRTVKVRTRKAARPKKASKKASKKAGRKASKKAIKKAVKKAVKKARKSAKKPGGKTAKRSAVKAAGKTGRSSGKKTAKRPGRKSAKPRGTTRGPRVVKTATVGDPSILVEPGAPRIQKLPGELGIIPLRDTVIFPYMIAPLVIGRQRSLRLVDEAANGDRTIGLATQVRPDIEMPTPADLYNVGTAATILKMLKFPDGSTRLLVQGIARVEIKKFTQEEPYLRASVTEIPEVSDESVEAQALLRNASGVFNKIVALSPHLPDELQVAVMNIDNPTRAADLIASNINLTTAEKQDILETFDTKPKLERLINYLNRELQVLELGSKIQSDVKSELDKTQREYYLREQLKAIRRELGEGDERTMEIEELREKVKAAGMSERAEKAAEKEIDRLGRMPPQAAEYTVSRTYLDWLVGLPWSVSTEDVLEVPAAAKILDEDHYDLEKVKERILEFLAVRKLKKETKGPILCFVGPPGVGKTSLGKSIARALGRKFTRISLGGVRDEAEIRGHRRTYVGALPGRIIQGIRQAGSRNPLFMLDEVDKLGTDFRGDPSAALLEVLDPEQNENFSDHYLEVPFDLSRVMFITTGNVLHTIPPALLDRMEVIELPGYTDGEKVEISKKFLIPRQLEGHGLTGDNIEFGDDALRLLISEYTREAGLRNFEREIANICRKVARKVAEGEKDKVNIDAAAVAELLGPSKFFRDAAERTMAPGVATGVAWTEAGGDIIFVETSMMKGGKSLTLTGHLGDVMQESAQAALTYVRSNAETLEVPPDFYEKNDLHVHVPHGGVPKDGPSAGVTIATSMVSLLSGKPVRPDVAMTGEITLKGKVLPVGGVKEKILAARRAGIKTVILPRKNEKDLSEVPDIVKKGITFVFVDSLDEVFKEALTG
;
A
#
# COMPACT_ATOMS: atom_id res chain seq x y z
N MET A 1 -4.94 44.47 -66.00
CA MET A 1 -4.51 44.09 -67.39
C MET A 1 -3.25 43.25 -67.35
N PRO A 2 -3.17 42.44 -68.30
CA PRO A 2 -3.78 41.10 -68.37
C PRO A 2 -2.72 39.98 -68.68
N LYS A 3 -3.06 38.74 -68.63
CA LYS A 3 -3.32 37.74 -69.69
C LYS A 3 -2.90 36.36 -69.08
N ASP A 4 -3.77 35.48 -68.91
CA ASP A 4 -4.28 34.42 -69.84
C ASP A 4 -3.23 33.43 -70.31
N LYS A 5 -3.48 32.16 -70.03
CA LYS A 5 -3.99 31.06 -70.89
C LYS A 5 -3.63 29.70 -70.26
N LYS A 6 -4.60 28.89 -69.91
CA LYS A 6 -5.35 27.86 -70.69
C LYS A 6 -4.55 26.67 -71.15
N THR A 7 -5.09 25.52 -70.79
CA THR A 7 -5.37 24.27 -71.47
C THR A 7 -4.32 23.16 -71.21
N ALA A 8 -4.59 21.86 -71.13
CA ALA A 8 -5.74 21.03 -71.46
C ALA A 8 -5.59 19.63 -70.83
N ARG A 9 -6.72 19.00 -70.69
CA ARG A 9 -7.03 17.62 -70.46
C ARG A 9 -6.08 16.60 -71.11
N ARG A 10 -5.84 15.42 -70.41
CA ARG A 10 -6.01 14.13 -71.05
C ARG A 10 -6.24 13.01 -70.00
N THR A 11 -7.40 12.39 -70.09
CA THR A 11 -7.86 11.09 -69.57
C THR A 11 -7.14 9.94 -70.24
N VAL A 12 -6.68 8.97 -69.47
CA VAL A 12 -6.57 7.56 -69.97
C VAL A 12 -6.93 6.62 -68.82
N LYS A 13 -7.99 5.82 -69.04
CA LYS A 13 -8.32 4.57 -68.35
C LYS A 13 -7.34 3.51 -68.76
N VAL A 14 -6.97 2.56 -67.88
CA VAL A 14 -7.04 1.13 -68.17
C VAL A 14 -6.55 0.25 -66.95
N ARG A 15 -7.47 -0.63 -66.49
CA ARG A 15 -7.38 -2.04 -66.03
C ARG A 15 -6.44 -2.49 -64.92
N THR A 16 -7.09 -2.88 -63.83
CA THR A 16 -7.03 -4.17 -63.11
C THR A 16 -5.81 -5.06 -63.20
N ARG A 17 -5.19 -5.36 -62.05
CA ARG A 17 -4.80 -6.71 -61.67
C ARG A 17 -4.78 -6.89 -60.16
N LYS A 18 -5.49 -7.95 -59.69
CA LYS A 18 -5.47 -8.52 -58.36
C LYS A 18 -4.10 -9.09 -58.03
N ALA A 19 -3.56 -8.88 -56.84
CA ALA A 19 -2.75 -9.90 -56.12
C ALA A 19 -2.67 -9.56 -54.63
N ALA A 20 -3.19 -10.50 -53.84
CA ALA A 20 -2.72 -11.05 -52.58
C ALA A 20 -2.28 -10.14 -51.42
N ARG A 21 -3.10 -10.16 -50.37
CA ARG A 21 -2.80 -9.83 -48.94
C ARG A 21 -1.73 -10.75 -48.35
N PRO A 22 -1.02 -10.29 -47.31
CA PRO A 22 -0.74 -11.21 -46.21
C PRO A 22 -1.42 -10.79 -44.90
N LYS A 23 -2.03 -11.79 -44.28
CA LYS A 23 -2.64 -11.80 -42.96
C LYS A 23 -1.60 -11.51 -41.87
N LYS A 24 -1.70 -10.35 -41.16
CA LYS A 24 -0.95 -10.10 -39.90
C LYS A 24 -1.75 -9.35 -38.83
N ALA A 25 -3.07 -9.35 -38.90
CA ALA A 25 -3.91 -8.65 -37.90
C ALA A 25 -4.62 -9.55 -36.87
N SER A 26 -4.61 -10.89 -37.02
CA SER A 26 -5.39 -11.78 -36.15
C SER A 26 -4.68 -12.28 -34.85
N LYS A 27 -3.35 -12.15 -34.75
CA LYS A 27 -2.60 -12.64 -33.57
C LYS A 27 -2.55 -11.66 -32.37
N LYS A 28 -2.91 -10.39 -32.54
CA LYS A 28 -2.97 -9.41 -31.39
C LYS A 28 -4.31 -9.40 -30.65
N ALA A 29 -5.40 -9.77 -31.29
CA ALA A 29 -6.72 -9.82 -30.65
C ALA A 29 -6.92 -11.07 -29.78
N SER A 30 -6.39 -12.23 -30.19
CA SER A 30 -6.48 -13.47 -29.42
C SER A 30 -5.65 -13.44 -28.12
N LYS A 31 -4.47 -12.76 -28.11
CA LYS A 31 -3.66 -12.58 -26.91
C LYS A 31 -4.28 -11.59 -25.87
N LYS A 32 -5.12 -10.65 -26.31
CA LYS A 32 -5.82 -9.71 -25.40
C LYS A 32 -7.08 -10.32 -24.77
N ALA A 33 -7.75 -11.24 -25.47
CA ALA A 33 -8.89 -12.00 -24.97
C ALA A 33 -8.45 -13.08 -23.95
N GLY A 34 -7.35 -13.80 -24.22
CA GLY A 34 -6.80 -14.80 -23.30
C GLY A 34 -6.31 -14.19 -21.96
N ARG A 35 -5.72 -12.99 -21.98
CA ARG A 35 -5.31 -12.27 -20.75
C ARG A 35 -6.47 -11.73 -19.92
N LYS A 36 -7.62 -11.40 -20.53
CA LYS A 36 -8.83 -10.99 -19.79
C LYS A 36 -9.56 -12.18 -19.16
N ALA A 37 -9.54 -13.34 -19.79
CA ALA A 37 -10.13 -14.57 -19.27
C ALA A 37 -9.33 -15.13 -18.08
N SER A 38 -8.00 -15.11 -18.14
CA SER A 38 -7.15 -15.56 -17.04
C SER A 38 -7.24 -14.66 -15.81
N LYS A 39 -7.29 -13.32 -15.98
CA LYS A 39 -7.50 -12.39 -14.85
C LYS A 39 -8.88 -12.55 -14.19
N LYS A 40 -9.92 -12.93 -14.95
CA LYS A 40 -11.27 -13.18 -14.40
C LYS A 40 -11.33 -14.52 -13.64
N ALA A 41 -10.57 -15.53 -14.10
CA ALA A 41 -10.43 -16.82 -13.42
C ALA A 41 -9.64 -16.70 -12.11
N ILE A 42 -8.52 -15.96 -12.10
CA ILE A 42 -7.72 -15.70 -10.90
C ILE A 42 -8.52 -14.90 -9.85
N LYS A 43 -9.27 -13.85 -10.26
CA LYS A 43 -10.14 -13.11 -9.33
C LYS A 43 -11.26 -13.99 -8.74
N LYS A 44 -11.77 -14.96 -9.50
CA LYS A 44 -12.80 -15.90 -9.01
C LYS A 44 -12.22 -16.94 -8.04
N ALA A 45 -10.97 -17.38 -8.27
CA ALA A 45 -10.24 -18.29 -7.41
C ALA A 45 -9.87 -17.63 -6.07
N VAL A 46 -9.35 -16.39 -6.10
CA VAL A 46 -9.02 -15.61 -4.89
C VAL A 46 -10.28 -15.32 -4.05
N LYS A 47 -11.42 -14.96 -4.68
CA LYS A 47 -12.68 -14.77 -3.96
C LYS A 47 -13.21 -16.07 -3.31
N LYS A 48 -12.94 -17.23 -3.93
CA LYS A 48 -13.33 -18.53 -3.37
C LYS A 48 -12.43 -18.95 -2.21
N ALA A 49 -11.14 -18.64 -2.29
CA ALA A 49 -10.17 -18.88 -1.21
C ALA A 49 -10.44 -18.01 0.03
N VAL A 50 -10.70 -16.71 -0.15
CA VAL A 50 -11.05 -15.78 0.95
C VAL A 50 -12.37 -16.17 1.62
N LYS A 51 -13.35 -16.68 0.84
CA LYS A 51 -14.64 -17.16 1.39
C LYS A 51 -14.48 -18.49 2.15
N LYS A 52 -13.48 -19.32 1.80
CA LYS A 52 -13.15 -20.57 2.51
C LYS A 52 -12.40 -20.28 3.82
N ALA A 53 -11.48 -19.30 3.81
CA ALA A 53 -10.76 -18.85 5.00
C ALA A 53 -11.68 -18.16 6.04
N ARG A 54 -12.73 -17.43 5.60
CA ARG A 54 -13.73 -16.85 6.50
C ARG A 54 -14.71 -17.87 7.10
N LYS A 55 -14.87 -19.04 6.48
CA LYS A 55 -15.70 -20.13 7.04
C LYS A 55 -14.97 -20.99 8.07
N SER A 56 -13.64 -21.05 8.06
CA SER A 56 -12.84 -21.77 9.05
C SER A 56 -12.61 -21.00 10.37
N ALA A 57 -12.89 -19.65 10.37
CA ALA A 57 -12.71 -18.79 11.55
C ALA A 57 -13.99 -18.64 12.42
N LYS A 58 -15.03 -19.44 12.19
CA LYS A 58 -16.26 -19.43 13.03
C LYS A 58 -16.63 -20.83 13.45
N LYS A 59 -16.13 -21.26 14.61
CA LYS A 59 -16.88 -22.11 15.55
C LYS A 59 -16.30 -21.97 16.96
N PRO A 60 -17.16 -21.74 17.97
CA PRO A 60 -16.78 -21.55 19.36
C PRO A 60 -17.02 -22.82 20.17
N GLY A 61 -16.30 -22.96 21.24
CA GLY A 61 -16.58 -23.85 22.34
C GLY A 61 -15.58 -23.55 23.43
N GLY A 62 -15.85 -23.20 24.57
CA GLY A 62 -16.94 -23.50 25.51
C GLY A 62 -16.36 -24.06 26.77
N LYS A 63 -16.55 -23.30 27.89
CA LYS A 63 -16.60 -23.76 29.30
C LYS A 63 -15.31 -23.90 30.11
N THR A 64 -15.25 -23.02 31.09
CA THR A 64 -15.30 -23.18 32.58
C THR A 64 -13.98 -23.42 33.26
N ALA A 65 -13.61 -22.59 34.21
CA ALA A 65 -13.88 -22.53 35.64
C ALA A 65 -13.04 -21.40 36.30
N LYS A 66 -13.61 -20.48 36.95
CA LYS A 66 -13.85 -20.14 38.38
C LYS A 66 -12.65 -20.21 39.36
N ARG A 67 -12.60 -19.07 40.07
CA ARG A 67 -12.04 -18.79 41.42
C ARG A 67 -10.61 -18.30 41.46
N SER A 68 -10.25 -17.29 42.25
CA SER A 68 -10.89 -16.59 43.39
C SER A 68 -10.12 -15.31 43.66
N ALA A 69 -10.84 -14.33 44.17
CA ALA A 69 -10.36 -13.08 44.74
C ALA A 69 -9.48 -13.30 45.96
N VAL A 70 -8.62 -12.29 46.31
CA VAL A 70 -8.58 -11.70 47.64
C VAL A 70 -7.89 -10.32 47.60
N LYS A 71 -8.48 -9.38 48.28
CA LYS A 71 -8.16 -8.01 48.67
C LYS A 71 -6.87 -7.86 49.47
N ALA A 72 -6.26 -6.69 49.42
CA ALA A 72 -6.05 -5.71 50.52
C ALA A 72 -4.95 -4.73 50.10
N ALA A 73 -5.12 -3.47 49.96
CA ALA A 73 -5.32 -2.37 50.91
C ALA A 73 -4.08 -2.08 51.79
N GLY A 74 -3.62 -0.83 51.68
CA GLY A 74 -2.92 -0.18 52.76
C GLY A 74 -1.66 0.59 52.39
N LYS A 75 -1.76 1.82 52.06
CA LYS A 75 -1.38 3.05 52.76
C LYS A 75 0.11 3.29 53.08
N THR A 76 0.57 4.44 52.61
CA THR A 76 1.31 5.54 53.29
C THR A 76 2.79 5.37 53.59
N GLY A 77 3.55 6.42 53.20
CA GLY A 77 4.66 6.87 54.00
C GLY A 77 5.82 7.55 53.29
N ARG A 78 5.79 8.86 53.30
CA ARG A 78 6.85 9.84 53.09
C ARG A 78 8.21 9.46 53.71
N SER A 79 9.33 9.76 53.11
CA SER A 79 10.20 10.92 53.41
C SER A 79 11.66 10.66 52.99
N SER A 80 12.20 11.60 52.24
CA SER A 80 13.42 12.36 52.47
C SER A 80 14.72 11.66 52.91
N GLY A 81 15.78 11.96 52.18
CA GLY A 81 17.13 11.82 52.72
C GLY A 81 18.24 12.00 51.69
N LYS A 82 18.76 13.19 51.58
CA LYS A 82 20.03 13.55 50.93
C LYS A 82 21.24 12.89 51.61
N LYS A 83 22.32 12.62 50.84
CA LYS A 83 23.72 13.07 51.04
C LYS A 83 24.65 12.20 50.25
N THR A 84 25.32 12.70 49.24
CA THR A 84 26.68 13.32 49.17
C THR A 84 27.90 12.42 49.48
N ALA A 85 28.81 12.43 48.51
CA ALA A 85 30.27 12.47 48.58
C ALA A 85 31.00 11.11 48.62
N LYS A 86 32.04 10.78 47.88
CA LYS A 86 33.26 11.45 47.44
C LYS A 86 34.14 10.42 46.73
N ARG A 87 34.85 10.84 45.67
CA ARG A 87 36.08 10.20 45.17
C ARG A 87 37.20 10.42 46.20
N PRO A 88 38.28 9.61 46.20
CA PRO A 88 39.49 9.76 45.40
C PRO A 88 40.14 8.41 45.04
N GLY A 89 41.06 8.21 44.08
CA GLY A 89 42.13 8.94 43.53
C GLY A 89 43.28 8.02 43.17
N ARG A 90 43.81 8.14 41.97
CA ARG A 90 45.14 7.85 41.45
C ARG A 90 46.03 6.76 42.11
N LYS A 91 46.56 5.81 41.31
CA LYS A 91 47.99 5.73 40.97
C LYS A 91 48.32 4.82 39.78
N SER A 92 49.23 5.27 39.01
CA SER A 92 49.91 4.78 37.81
C SER A 92 50.82 3.55 38.06
N ALA A 93 50.88 2.66 37.06
CA ALA A 93 52.15 2.06 36.62
C ALA A 93 51.99 1.36 35.25
N LYS A 94 52.78 1.75 34.28
CA LYS A 94 53.16 1.06 33.02
C LYS A 94 54.50 0.32 33.24
N PRO A 95 55.03 -0.46 32.29
CA PRO A 95 54.51 -1.38 31.27
C PRO A 95 55.24 -2.75 31.24
N ARG A 96 54.70 -3.72 30.48
CA ARG A 96 55.50 -4.61 29.62
C ARG A 96 54.59 -5.43 28.72
N GLY A 97 54.92 -5.37 27.45
CA GLY A 97 54.16 -5.93 26.37
C GLY A 97 54.34 -7.44 26.19
N THR A 98 53.31 -8.02 25.58
CA THR A 98 53.44 -9.10 24.59
C THR A 98 52.22 -9.04 23.66
N THR A 99 52.49 -8.85 22.43
CA THR A 99 51.62 -8.97 21.27
C THR A 99 50.88 -10.28 21.21
N ARG A 100 49.59 -10.26 21.26
CA ARG A 100 48.72 -11.28 20.65
C ARG A 100 47.55 -10.59 19.98
N GLY A 101 47.53 -10.64 18.65
CA GLY A 101 46.47 -10.15 17.78
C GLY A 101 45.15 -10.90 17.99
N PRO A 102 44.06 -10.33 17.50
CA PRO A 102 42.71 -10.89 17.70
C PRO A 102 42.55 -12.22 16.94
N ARG A 103 42.10 -13.22 17.63
CA ARG A 103 41.67 -14.50 17.07
C ARG A 103 40.50 -14.23 16.10
N VAL A 104 40.77 -14.37 14.82
CA VAL A 104 39.76 -14.54 13.80
C VAL A 104 39.03 -15.86 14.11
N VAL A 105 37.75 -15.75 14.42
CA VAL A 105 36.85 -16.90 14.43
C VAL A 105 36.70 -17.34 12.98
N LYS A 106 37.41 -18.39 12.60
CA LYS A 106 37.17 -19.08 11.34
C LYS A 106 35.77 -19.67 11.38
N THR A 107 34.87 -19.12 10.54
CA THR A 107 33.68 -19.82 10.11
C THR A 107 34.10 -21.14 9.50
N ALA A 108 33.64 -22.23 10.09
CA ALA A 108 33.86 -23.58 9.58
C ALA A 108 33.15 -23.70 8.22
N THR A 109 33.90 -23.70 7.17
CA THR A 109 33.50 -24.21 5.86
C THR A 109 33.20 -25.68 6.02
N VAL A 110 31.99 -26.07 5.67
CA VAL A 110 31.57 -27.46 5.49
C VAL A 110 32.37 -28.01 4.31
N GLY A 111 33.25 -28.96 4.58
CA GLY A 111 34.03 -29.62 3.53
C GLY A 111 35.41 -30.01 3.96
N ASP A 112 35.54 -30.86 5.00
CA ASP A 112 36.76 -31.61 5.24
C ASP A 112 36.52 -33.06 4.78
N PRO A 113 37.06 -33.49 3.62
CA PRO A 113 36.78 -34.80 3.04
C PRO A 113 37.71 -35.91 3.59
N SER A 114 38.32 -35.74 4.75
CA SER A 114 39.23 -36.78 5.31
C SER A 114 38.56 -37.69 6.30
N ILE A 115 37.46 -38.35 5.89
CA ILE A 115 36.95 -39.53 6.55
C ILE A 115 36.87 -40.65 5.50
N LEU A 116 38.04 -41.13 5.10
CA LEU A 116 38.17 -42.45 4.49
C LEU A 116 37.88 -43.48 5.56
N VAL A 117 36.77 -44.21 5.41
CA VAL A 117 36.34 -45.24 6.31
C VAL A 117 37.32 -46.41 6.19
N GLU A 118 37.98 -46.78 7.29
CA GLU A 118 38.64 -48.07 7.43
C GLU A 118 37.64 -49.23 7.19
N PRO A 119 38.03 -50.33 6.51
CA PRO A 119 37.16 -51.45 6.26
C PRO A 119 37.02 -52.29 7.56
N GLY A 120 36.00 -51.97 8.35
CA GLY A 120 35.76 -52.60 9.64
C GLY A 120 34.46 -52.25 10.35
N ALA A 121 33.43 -51.72 9.65
CA ALA A 121 32.11 -51.46 10.27
C ALA A 121 31.39 -52.82 10.59
N PRO A 122 30.76 -52.96 11.76
CA PRO A 122 30.08 -54.18 12.14
C PRO A 122 28.94 -54.52 11.19
N ARG A 123 28.93 -55.71 10.62
CA ARG A 123 27.81 -56.26 9.87
C ARG A 123 26.61 -56.36 10.80
N ILE A 124 25.61 -55.50 10.59
CA ILE A 124 24.35 -55.60 11.30
C ILE A 124 23.63 -56.85 10.83
N GLN A 125 23.38 -57.75 11.78
CA GLN A 125 22.54 -58.90 11.58
C GLN A 125 21.12 -58.45 11.21
N LYS A 126 20.61 -58.81 10.02
CA LYS A 126 19.27 -58.65 9.50
C LYS A 126 18.57 -57.35 9.88
N LEU A 127 18.24 -56.56 8.87
CA LEU A 127 17.40 -55.37 9.01
C LEU A 127 16.06 -55.75 9.68
N PRO A 128 15.54 -54.92 10.63
CA PRO A 128 14.21 -55.11 11.15
C PRO A 128 13.15 -55.09 10.03
N GLY A 129 12.16 -55.99 10.11
CA GLY A 129 11.10 -56.09 9.12
C GLY A 129 10.16 -54.84 9.08
N GLU A 130 10.23 -54.01 10.13
CA GLU A 130 9.54 -52.72 10.19
C GLU A 130 10.52 -51.63 10.60
N LEU A 131 10.48 -50.50 9.88
CA LEU A 131 11.30 -49.30 10.16
C LEU A 131 10.43 -48.07 10.33
N GLY A 132 10.86 -47.18 11.22
CA GLY A 132 10.35 -45.82 11.24
C GLY A 132 10.89 -45.02 10.04
N ILE A 133 10.02 -44.35 9.30
CA ILE A 133 10.36 -43.67 8.05
C ILE A 133 10.46 -42.15 8.25
N ILE A 134 11.61 -41.59 7.92
CA ILE A 134 11.81 -40.11 7.85
C ILE A 134 11.64 -39.65 6.43
N PRO A 135 10.65 -38.79 6.16
CA PRO A 135 10.48 -38.15 4.87
C PRO A 135 11.57 -37.08 4.59
N LEU A 136 12.30 -37.22 3.49
CA LEU A 136 13.30 -36.29 3.00
C LEU A 136 12.69 -35.39 1.91
N ARG A 137 12.95 -34.07 1.93
CA ARG A 137 12.34 -33.12 0.97
C ARG A 137 13.00 -33.14 -0.40
N ASP A 138 14.30 -33.02 -0.41
CA ASP A 138 15.11 -32.67 -1.59
C ASP A 138 16.42 -33.50 -1.67
N THR A 139 16.52 -34.50 -0.89
CA THR A 139 17.74 -35.31 -0.76
C THR A 139 17.42 -36.79 -0.90
N VAL A 140 18.22 -37.49 -1.68
CA VAL A 140 18.20 -38.94 -1.82
C VAL A 140 19.45 -39.48 -1.17
N ILE A 141 19.30 -40.43 -0.26
CA ILE A 141 20.41 -41.10 0.42
C ILE A 141 20.66 -42.46 -0.22
N PHE A 142 21.89 -42.68 -0.66
CA PHE A 142 22.32 -43.96 -1.22
C PHE A 142 22.91 -44.86 -0.14
N PRO A 143 22.93 -46.18 -0.35
CA PRO A 143 23.69 -47.11 0.51
C PRO A 143 25.16 -46.67 0.62
N TYR A 144 25.73 -46.87 1.82
CA TYR A 144 27.12 -46.53 2.22
C TYR A 144 27.43 -45.03 2.24
N MET A 145 26.50 -44.16 1.81
CA MET A 145 26.65 -42.70 1.88
C MET A 145 26.55 -42.21 3.31
N ILE A 146 27.46 -41.33 3.71
CA ILE A 146 27.37 -40.58 4.98
C ILE A 146 26.84 -39.17 4.68
N ALA A 147 25.72 -38.80 5.29
CA ALA A 147 25.09 -37.50 5.02
C ALA A 147 24.64 -36.84 6.32
N PRO A 148 24.81 -35.50 6.42
CA PRO A 148 24.20 -34.71 7.46
C PRO A 148 22.73 -34.38 7.09
N LEU A 149 21.80 -34.68 8.01
CA LEU A 149 20.38 -34.36 7.87
C LEU A 149 19.95 -33.37 8.95
N VAL A 150 19.10 -32.42 8.59
CA VAL A 150 18.48 -31.48 9.54
C VAL A 150 17.02 -31.87 9.71
N ILE A 151 16.64 -32.25 10.91
CA ILE A 151 15.31 -32.70 11.26
C ILE A 151 14.62 -31.60 12.08
N GLY A 152 13.54 -31.02 11.54
CA GLY A 152 12.75 -30.01 12.22
C GLY A 152 11.28 -30.38 12.43
N ARG A 153 10.78 -31.45 11.76
CA ARG A 153 9.39 -31.87 11.88
C ARG A 153 9.18 -32.63 13.17
N GLN A 154 8.15 -32.30 13.94
CA GLN A 154 7.89 -32.91 15.25
C GLN A 154 7.70 -34.43 15.18
N ARG A 155 7.02 -34.94 14.14
CA ARG A 155 6.87 -36.39 13.93
C ARG A 155 8.22 -37.08 13.74
N SER A 156 9.07 -36.50 12.89
CA SER A 156 10.42 -37.06 12.65
C SER A 156 11.35 -36.93 13.85
N LEU A 157 11.21 -35.88 14.68
CA LEU A 157 11.97 -35.72 15.92
C LEU A 157 11.62 -36.84 16.94
N ARG A 158 10.34 -37.19 17.07
CA ARG A 158 9.91 -38.33 17.96
C ARG A 158 10.49 -39.65 17.49
N LEU A 159 10.46 -39.90 16.18
CA LEU A 159 11.08 -41.11 15.61
C LEU A 159 12.58 -41.17 15.91
N VAL A 160 13.27 -40.03 15.70
CA VAL A 160 14.73 -39.96 15.97
C VAL A 160 15.06 -40.21 17.45
N ASP A 161 14.28 -39.65 18.36
CA ASP A 161 14.48 -39.84 19.80
C ASP A 161 14.23 -41.29 20.20
N GLU A 162 13.25 -41.99 19.63
CA GLU A 162 13.00 -43.41 19.85
C GLU A 162 14.09 -44.27 19.24
N ALA A 163 14.45 -44.03 17.98
CA ALA A 163 15.52 -44.77 17.29
C ALA A 163 16.88 -44.62 17.99
N ALA A 164 17.18 -43.43 18.55
CA ALA A 164 18.43 -43.15 19.26
C ALA A 164 18.57 -43.99 20.55
N ASN A 165 17.45 -44.34 21.18
CA ASN A 165 17.41 -45.20 22.37
C ASN A 165 17.31 -46.70 22.06
N GLY A 166 17.06 -47.05 20.79
CA GLY A 166 16.96 -48.40 20.27
C GLY A 166 18.20 -48.84 19.46
N ASP A 167 17.95 -49.51 18.36
CA ASP A 167 18.94 -50.04 17.40
C ASP A 167 19.60 -49.01 16.49
N ARG A 168 19.20 -47.74 16.61
CA ARG A 168 19.64 -46.58 15.81
C ARG A 168 19.39 -46.69 14.30
N THR A 169 18.51 -47.59 13.90
CA THR A 169 18.20 -47.85 12.51
C THR A 169 16.90 -47.12 12.14
N ILE A 170 16.94 -46.41 11.04
CA ILE A 170 15.79 -45.61 10.48
C ILE A 170 15.68 -45.88 8.99
N GLY A 171 14.47 -45.73 8.46
CA GLY A 171 14.23 -45.69 7.03
C GLY A 171 14.21 -44.27 6.54
N LEU A 172 14.84 -44.01 5.43
CA LEU A 172 14.86 -42.67 4.75
C LEU A 172 14.16 -42.80 3.39
N ALA A 173 13.08 -42.07 3.23
CA ALA A 173 12.33 -42.05 1.96
C ALA A 173 12.16 -40.62 1.45
N THR A 174 12.43 -40.40 0.17
CA THR A 174 12.33 -39.07 -0.44
C THR A 174 10.89 -38.74 -0.80
N GLN A 175 10.50 -37.48 -0.71
CA GLN A 175 9.19 -37.00 -1.11
C GLN A 175 9.12 -36.81 -2.64
N VAL A 176 8.01 -37.24 -3.23
CA VAL A 176 7.72 -37.00 -4.66
C VAL A 176 7.54 -35.49 -4.95
N ARG A 177 6.98 -34.76 -3.99
CA ARG A 177 6.77 -33.31 -4.06
C ARG A 177 7.39 -32.61 -2.84
N PRO A 178 8.46 -31.84 -3.04
CA PRO A 178 9.18 -31.20 -1.91
C PRO A 178 8.40 -30.11 -1.17
N ASP A 179 7.35 -29.54 -1.78
CA ASP A 179 6.53 -28.45 -1.23
C ASP A 179 5.54 -28.89 -0.13
N ILE A 180 5.36 -30.18 0.09
CA ILE A 180 4.43 -30.71 1.09
C ILE A 180 5.08 -30.68 2.49
N GLU A 181 4.52 -29.88 3.38
CA GLU A 181 5.02 -29.77 4.76
C GLU A 181 4.79 -31.04 5.60
N MET A 182 3.62 -31.65 5.44
CA MET A 182 3.24 -32.88 6.15
C MET A 182 2.93 -33.97 5.13
N PRO A 183 3.94 -34.71 4.66
CA PRO A 183 3.74 -35.75 3.68
C PRO A 183 2.95 -36.93 4.27
N THR A 184 2.07 -37.47 3.45
CA THR A 184 1.36 -38.71 3.69
C THR A 184 2.11 -39.88 3.03
N PRO A 185 1.78 -41.13 3.32
CA PRO A 185 2.35 -42.29 2.62
C PRO A 185 2.37 -42.19 1.09
N ALA A 186 1.33 -41.60 0.50
CA ALA A 186 1.21 -41.44 -0.95
C ALA A 186 2.15 -40.35 -1.55
N ASP A 187 2.75 -39.53 -0.71
CA ASP A 187 3.67 -38.47 -1.13
C ASP A 187 5.15 -38.89 -1.08
N LEU A 188 5.44 -40.14 -0.76
CA LEU A 188 6.79 -40.70 -0.65
C LEU A 188 7.06 -41.69 -1.78
N TYR A 189 8.32 -41.77 -2.21
CA TYR A 189 8.76 -42.84 -3.08
C TYR A 189 8.76 -44.20 -2.34
N ASN A 190 8.46 -45.25 -3.05
CA ASN A 190 8.37 -46.60 -2.49
C ASN A 190 9.73 -47.28 -2.21
N VAL A 191 10.77 -46.73 -2.85
CA VAL A 191 12.15 -47.22 -2.58
C VAL A 191 12.90 -46.16 -1.80
N GLY A 192 13.46 -46.53 -0.69
CA GLY A 192 14.28 -45.69 0.18
C GLY A 192 15.56 -46.43 0.61
N THR A 193 16.19 -45.83 1.62
CA THR A 193 17.44 -46.39 2.20
C THR A 193 17.29 -46.59 3.71
N ALA A 194 17.57 -47.79 4.20
CA ALA A 194 17.78 -48.01 5.63
C ALA A 194 19.11 -47.37 6.05
N ALA A 195 19.13 -46.62 7.11
CA ALA A 195 20.30 -45.88 7.55
C ALA A 195 20.49 -46.01 9.08
N THR A 196 21.76 -45.99 9.52
CA THR A 196 22.12 -45.92 10.95
C THR A 196 22.45 -44.50 11.36
N ILE A 197 22.00 -44.07 12.52
CA ILE A 197 22.33 -42.77 13.10
C ILE A 197 23.74 -42.89 13.77
N LEU A 198 24.72 -42.25 13.14
CA LEU A 198 26.11 -42.22 13.65
C LEU A 198 26.25 -41.19 14.77
N LYS A 199 25.67 -39.97 14.58
CA LYS A 199 25.78 -38.90 15.57
C LYS A 199 24.52 -38.04 15.53
N MET A 200 24.11 -37.55 16.68
CA MET A 200 22.97 -36.65 16.84
C MET A 200 23.37 -35.43 17.68
N LEU A 201 22.96 -34.26 17.23
CA LEU A 201 23.18 -32.96 17.89
C LEU A 201 21.86 -32.20 17.94
N LYS A 202 21.36 -31.90 19.14
CA LYS A 202 20.17 -31.08 19.36
C LYS A 202 20.57 -29.61 19.45
N PHE A 203 19.82 -28.74 18.77
CA PHE A 203 20.07 -27.31 18.73
C PHE A 203 19.00 -26.53 19.51
N PRO A 204 19.31 -25.31 19.98
CA PRO A 204 18.37 -24.48 20.77
C PRO A 204 17.13 -24.00 19.97
N ASP A 205 17.18 -24.05 18.64
CA ASP A 205 16.06 -23.74 17.75
C ASP A 205 15.01 -24.85 17.63
N GLY A 206 15.22 -25.96 18.40
CA GLY A 206 14.37 -27.13 18.38
C GLY A 206 14.67 -28.12 17.24
N SER A 207 15.62 -27.83 16.35
CA SER A 207 16.05 -28.74 15.30
C SER A 207 17.09 -29.76 15.81
N THR A 208 17.10 -30.93 15.19
CA THR A 208 18.12 -31.97 15.47
C THR A 208 18.92 -32.22 14.20
N ARG A 209 20.24 -32.12 14.28
CA ARG A 209 21.14 -32.52 13.20
C ARG A 209 21.62 -33.93 13.41
N LEU A 210 21.40 -34.75 12.41
CA LEU A 210 21.84 -36.15 12.39
C LEU A 210 22.97 -36.31 11.39
N LEU A 211 23.94 -37.13 11.75
CA LEU A 211 24.86 -37.73 10.79
C LEU A 211 24.39 -39.15 10.59
N VAL A 212 23.95 -39.50 9.40
CA VAL A 212 23.43 -40.82 9.09
C VAL A 212 24.31 -41.51 8.05
N GLN A 213 24.38 -42.87 8.14
CA GLN A 213 25.04 -43.70 7.15
C GLN A 213 24.02 -44.66 6.56
N GLY A 214 23.87 -44.62 5.23
CA GLY A 214 23.05 -45.61 4.51
C GLY A 214 23.60 -47.00 4.67
N ILE A 215 22.71 -47.98 4.90
CA ILE A 215 23.08 -49.40 5.08
C ILE A 215 22.72 -50.20 3.83
N ALA A 216 21.43 -50.19 3.47
CA ALA A 216 20.89 -51.00 2.39
C ALA A 216 19.67 -50.31 1.76
N ARG A 217 19.38 -50.67 0.50
CA ARG A 217 18.10 -50.25 -0.15
C ARG A 217 16.96 -51.02 0.47
N VAL A 218 15.85 -50.36 0.66
CA VAL A 218 14.63 -50.97 1.16
C VAL A 218 13.42 -50.56 0.30
N GLU A 219 12.59 -51.54 0.02
CA GLU A 219 11.28 -51.31 -0.57
C GLU A 219 10.23 -51.21 0.54
N ILE A 220 9.47 -50.16 0.51
CA ILE A 220 8.35 -49.88 1.44
C ILE A 220 7.13 -50.61 0.91
N LYS A 221 6.75 -51.72 1.58
CA LYS A 221 5.59 -52.54 1.18
C LYS A 221 4.27 -51.99 1.66
N LYS A 222 4.20 -51.56 2.93
CA LYS A 222 3.00 -51.07 3.55
C LYS A 222 3.33 -50.23 4.77
N PHE A 223 2.69 -49.09 4.90
CA PHE A 223 2.74 -48.30 6.13
C PHE A 223 1.86 -48.96 7.19
N THR A 224 2.43 -49.23 8.32
CA THR A 224 1.79 -49.89 9.48
C THR A 224 1.28 -48.88 10.49
N GLN A 225 1.85 -47.65 10.47
CA GLN A 225 1.50 -46.56 11.37
C GLN A 225 1.73 -45.21 10.73
N GLU A 226 0.83 -44.26 10.96
CA GLU A 226 0.99 -42.86 10.52
C GLU A 226 1.19 -41.88 11.66
N GLU A 227 0.68 -42.20 12.84
CA GLU A 227 0.80 -41.42 14.08
C GLU A 227 1.44 -42.29 15.19
N PRO A 228 2.39 -41.80 16.02
CA PRO A 228 2.91 -40.41 16.10
C PRO A 228 4.00 -40.08 15.08
N TYR A 229 4.48 -41.04 14.30
CA TYR A 229 5.40 -40.91 13.16
C TYR A 229 5.14 -42.05 12.17
N LEU A 230 5.66 -41.93 10.96
CA LEU A 230 5.48 -42.93 9.91
C LEU A 230 6.31 -44.17 10.22
N ARG A 231 5.67 -45.34 10.26
CA ARG A 231 6.31 -46.66 10.37
C ARG A 231 5.82 -47.54 9.21
N ALA A 232 6.71 -48.30 8.63
CA ALA A 232 6.37 -49.13 7.48
C ALA A 232 7.05 -50.48 7.56
N SER A 233 6.38 -51.51 7.06
CA SER A 233 6.99 -52.78 6.74
C SER A 233 7.86 -52.63 5.52
N VAL A 234 9.14 -53.00 5.65
CA VAL A 234 10.15 -52.85 4.62
C VAL A 234 10.75 -54.19 4.25
N THR A 235 11.18 -54.30 3.00
CA THR A 235 11.93 -55.45 2.52
C THR A 235 13.26 -54.97 2.00
N GLU A 236 14.35 -55.58 2.45
CA GLU A 236 15.69 -55.31 1.94
C GLU A 236 15.76 -55.72 0.46
N ILE A 237 16.26 -54.83 -0.39
CA ILE A 237 16.55 -55.13 -1.79
C ILE A 237 18.02 -55.54 -1.85
N PRO A 238 18.31 -56.79 -2.18
CA PRO A 238 19.68 -57.24 -2.26
C PRO A 238 20.44 -56.51 -3.37
N GLU A 239 21.69 -56.21 -3.08
CA GLU A 239 22.57 -55.55 -4.07
C GLU A 239 22.96 -56.56 -5.13
N VAL A 240 22.52 -56.41 -6.36
CA VAL A 240 22.91 -57.19 -7.49
C VAL A 240 24.22 -56.61 -8.05
N SER A 241 25.30 -57.34 -7.94
CA SER A 241 26.59 -56.98 -8.52
C SER A 241 26.80 -57.80 -9.81
N ASP A 242 26.84 -57.14 -10.93
CA ASP A 242 27.21 -57.74 -12.20
C ASP A 242 28.68 -57.41 -12.51
N GLU A 243 29.55 -58.43 -12.41
CA GLU A 243 30.99 -58.30 -12.71
C GLU A 243 31.34 -58.62 -14.13
N SER A 244 30.35 -58.62 -15.05
CA SER A 244 30.57 -58.88 -16.49
C SER A 244 31.52 -57.84 -17.11
N VAL A 245 32.23 -58.26 -18.15
CA VAL A 245 33.12 -57.36 -18.92
C VAL A 245 32.40 -56.10 -19.40
N GLU A 246 31.11 -56.23 -19.76
CA GLU A 246 30.27 -55.12 -20.17
C GLU A 246 30.00 -54.12 -19.02
N ALA A 247 29.68 -54.61 -17.82
CA ALA A 247 29.46 -53.74 -16.66
C ALA A 247 30.75 -53.02 -16.26
N GLN A 248 31.88 -53.67 -16.33
CA GLN A 248 33.20 -53.06 -16.09
C GLN A 248 33.56 -52.01 -17.16
N ALA A 249 33.21 -52.25 -18.42
CA ALA A 249 33.41 -51.26 -19.51
C ALA A 249 32.53 -50.03 -19.33
N LEU A 250 31.27 -50.21 -18.90
CA LEU A 250 30.36 -49.12 -18.57
C LEU A 250 30.84 -48.30 -17.36
N LEU A 251 31.36 -49.00 -16.34
CA LEU A 251 31.93 -48.30 -15.15
C LEU A 251 33.16 -47.47 -15.53
N ARG A 252 34.05 -48.00 -16.36
CA ARG A 252 35.22 -47.22 -16.85
C ARG A 252 34.79 -46.01 -17.63
N ASN A 253 33.76 -46.13 -18.46
CA ASN A 253 33.20 -44.98 -19.21
C ASN A 253 32.58 -43.94 -18.22
N ALA A 254 31.75 -44.40 -17.31
CA ALA A 254 31.16 -43.49 -16.28
C ALA A 254 32.23 -42.77 -15.47
N SER A 255 33.26 -43.52 -15.02
CA SER A 255 34.38 -42.92 -14.25
C SER A 255 35.19 -41.95 -15.10
N GLY A 256 35.39 -42.23 -16.42
CA GLY A 256 36.08 -41.34 -17.34
C GLY A 256 35.34 -40.02 -17.57
N VAL A 257 34.01 -40.07 -17.69
CA VAL A 257 33.18 -38.86 -17.80
C VAL A 257 33.13 -38.10 -16.47
N PHE A 258 33.00 -38.82 -15.36
CA PHE A 258 33.00 -38.22 -14.01
C PHE A 258 34.32 -37.49 -13.68
N ASN A 259 35.47 -38.06 -14.04
CA ASN A 259 36.76 -37.41 -13.90
C ASN A 259 36.87 -36.10 -14.67
N LYS A 260 36.25 -35.98 -15.86
CA LYS A 260 36.18 -34.74 -16.61
C LYS A 260 35.28 -33.70 -15.90
N ILE A 261 34.18 -34.16 -15.32
CA ILE A 261 33.26 -33.29 -14.56
C ILE A 261 33.98 -32.74 -13.32
N VAL A 262 34.72 -33.60 -12.57
CA VAL A 262 35.48 -33.14 -11.40
C VAL A 262 36.56 -32.13 -11.83
N ALA A 263 37.27 -32.36 -12.92
CA ALA A 263 38.28 -31.41 -13.43
C ALA A 263 37.71 -30.04 -13.88
N LEU A 264 36.44 -29.98 -14.28
CA LEU A 264 35.74 -28.75 -14.71
C LEU A 264 34.95 -28.09 -13.58
N SER A 265 34.68 -28.78 -12.49
CA SER A 265 33.85 -28.30 -11.38
C SER A 265 34.71 -27.85 -10.19
N PRO A 266 34.75 -26.55 -9.85
CA PRO A 266 35.52 -26.06 -8.73
C PRO A 266 34.99 -26.47 -7.35
N HIS A 267 33.83 -27.15 -7.30
CA HIS A 267 33.14 -27.53 -6.06
C HIS A 267 33.33 -29.00 -5.71
N LEU A 268 33.87 -29.79 -6.65
CA LEU A 268 34.12 -31.21 -6.40
C LEU A 268 35.61 -31.41 -6.11
N PRO A 269 35.95 -32.05 -4.97
CA PRO A 269 37.33 -32.30 -4.62
C PRO A 269 37.93 -33.39 -5.49
N ASP A 270 39.22 -33.26 -5.83
CA ASP A 270 39.95 -34.25 -6.68
C ASP A 270 40.03 -35.65 -6.06
N GLU A 271 39.93 -35.75 -4.74
CA GLU A 271 39.93 -37.02 -3.98
C GLU A 271 38.77 -37.95 -4.36
N LEU A 272 37.66 -37.39 -4.89
CA LEU A 272 36.54 -38.20 -5.37
C LEU A 272 36.90 -39.08 -6.58
N GLN A 273 37.83 -38.64 -7.43
CA GLN A 273 38.33 -39.44 -8.53
C GLN A 273 39.04 -40.72 -8.01
N VAL A 274 39.86 -40.54 -6.99
CA VAL A 274 40.58 -41.64 -6.34
C VAL A 274 39.58 -42.57 -5.61
N ALA A 275 38.58 -42.01 -4.94
CA ALA A 275 37.57 -42.80 -4.23
C ALA A 275 36.77 -43.72 -5.18
N VAL A 276 36.35 -43.18 -6.34
CA VAL A 276 35.61 -43.98 -7.35
C VAL A 276 36.49 -45.05 -7.98
N MET A 277 37.79 -44.77 -8.19
CA MET A 277 38.73 -45.79 -8.74
C MET A 277 39.04 -46.95 -7.79
N ASN A 278 38.88 -46.73 -6.49
CA ASN A 278 39.17 -47.78 -5.46
C ASN A 278 37.93 -48.64 -5.12
N ILE A 279 36.81 -48.46 -5.78
CA ILE A 279 35.61 -49.28 -5.60
C ILE A 279 35.50 -50.34 -6.67
N ASP A 280 35.70 -51.61 -6.32
CA ASP A 280 35.63 -52.74 -7.26
C ASP A 280 34.19 -53.04 -7.68
N ASN A 281 33.21 -52.80 -6.85
CA ASN A 281 31.79 -53.09 -7.13
C ASN A 281 31.15 -51.97 -7.99
N PRO A 282 30.72 -52.30 -9.24
CA PRO A 282 30.18 -51.31 -10.21
C PRO A 282 28.90 -50.58 -9.69
N THR A 283 28.05 -51.27 -8.92
CA THR A 283 26.83 -50.73 -8.39
C THR A 283 27.13 -49.63 -7.33
N ARG A 284 28.11 -49.93 -6.44
CA ARG A 284 28.55 -48.96 -5.41
C ARG A 284 29.27 -47.75 -5.99
N ALA A 285 30.09 -47.98 -7.02
CA ALA A 285 30.75 -46.91 -7.72
C ALA A 285 29.71 -45.98 -8.38
N ALA A 286 28.67 -46.55 -9.01
CA ALA A 286 27.57 -45.79 -9.60
C ALA A 286 26.83 -44.95 -8.53
N ASP A 287 26.55 -45.51 -7.38
CA ASP A 287 25.88 -44.81 -6.27
C ASP A 287 26.76 -43.66 -5.71
N LEU A 288 28.06 -43.87 -5.57
CA LEU A 288 28.98 -42.81 -5.14
C LEU A 288 29.05 -41.68 -6.12
N ILE A 289 29.12 -41.96 -7.42
CA ILE A 289 29.11 -40.97 -8.49
C ILE A 289 27.79 -40.20 -8.43
N ALA A 290 26.63 -40.88 -8.41
CA ALA A 290 25.30 -40.27 -8.38
C ALA A 290 25.06 -39.35 -7.18
N SER A 291 25.62 -39.70 -6.03
CA SER A 291 25.50 -38.92 -4.81
C SER A 291 26.23 -37.57 -4.87
N ASN A 292 27.34 -37.51 -5.59
CA ASN A 292 28.23 -36.34 -5.62
C ASN A 292 28.04 -35.40 -6.84
N ILE A 293 27.31 -35.81 -7.87
CA ILE A 293 27.01 -34.94 -9.02
C ILE A 293 25.73 -34.15 -8.81
N ASN A 294 25.62 -33.05 -9.57
CA ASN A 294 24.50 -32.12 -9.50
C ASN A 294 23.31 -32.64 -10.31
N LEU A 295 22.61 -33.66 -9.79
CA LEU A 295 21.37 -34.21 -10.36
C LEU A 295 20.16 -33.74 -9.56
N THR A 296 19.03 -33.65 -10.22
CA THR A 296 17.75 -33.42 -9.58
C THR A 296 17.37 -34.56 -8.66
N THR A 297 16.55 -34.29 -7.63
CA THR A 297 16.06 -35.29 -6.70
C THR A 297 15.40 -36.48 -7.41
N ALA A 298 14.62 -36.22 -8.46
CA ALA A 298 13.98 -37.26 -9.28
C ALA A 298 14.98 -38.13 -10.02
N GLU A 299 16.04 -37.55 -10.57
CA GLU A 299 17.10 -38.28 -11.28
C GLU A 299 17.96 -39.13 -10.31
N LYS A 300 18.25 -38.62 -9.14
CA LYS A 300 18.91 -39.40 -8.06
C LYS A 300 18.02 -40.55 -7.62
N GLN A 301 16.73 -40.34 -7.49
CA GLN A 301 15.77 -41.38 -7.12
C GLN A 301 15.64 -42.42 -8.24
N ASP A 302 15.64 -42.04 -9.52
CA ASP A 302 15.63 -42.99 -10.65
C ASP A 302 16.84 -43.90 -10.62
N ILE A 303 18.03 -43.40 -10.27
CA ILE A 303 19.25 -44.24 -10.07
C ILE A 303 19.09 -45.17 -8.85
N LEU A 304 18.50 -44.67 -7.75
CA LEU A 304 18.28 -45.49 -6.55
C LEU A 304 17.31 -46.63 -6.84
N GLU A 305 16.27 -46.42 -7.64
CA GLU A 305 15.24 -47.37 -8.03
C GLU A 305 15.69 -48.38 -9.12
N THR A 306 16.80 -48.09 -9.75
CA THR A 306 17.36 -49.00 -10.78
C THR A 306 18.27 -50.02 -10.12
N PHE A 307 17.81 -51.27 -10.01
CA PHE A 307 18.49 -52.31 -9.23
C PHE A 307 19.58 -53.02 -10.04
N ASP A 308 19.37 -53.23 -11.34
CA ASP A 308 20.30 -53.89 -12.21
C ASP A 308 21.50 -53.00 -12.54
N THR A 309 22.69 -53.53 -12.49
CA THR A 309 23.97 -52.80 -12.67
C THR A 309 24.11 -52.14 -14.03
N LYS A 310 23.81 -52.84 -15.14
CA LYS A 310 23.97 -52.32 -16.49
C LYS A 310 23.02 -51.15 -16.77
N PRO A 311 21.69 -51.29 -16.63
CA PRO A 311 20.75 -50.16 -16.82
C PRO A 311 21.07 -48.96 -15.92
N LYS A 312 21.55 -49.22 -14.68
CA LYS A 312 21.96 -48.17 -13.76
C LYS A 312 23.14 -47.35 -14.31
N LEU A 313 24.18 -48.04 -14.77
CA LEU A 313 25.36 -47.37 -15.34
C LEU A 313 25.03 -46.63 -16.64
N GLU A 314 24.18 -47.19 -17.51
CA GLU A 314 23.73 -46.52 -18.72
C GLU A 314 22.96 -45.21 -18.41
N ARG A 315 22.04 -45.26 -17.46
CA ARG A 315 21.33 -44.04 -17.03
C ARG A 315 22.28 -43.01 -16.45
N LEU A 316 23.18 -43.45 -15.56
CA LEU A 316 24.19 -42.58 -14.97
C LEU A 316 25.07 -41.93 -16.04
N ILE A 317 25.54 -42.65 -17.06
CA ILE A 317 26.36 -42.15 -18.12
C ILE A 317 25.58 -41.07 -18.90
N ASN A 318 24.28 -41.26 -19.16
CA ASN A 318 23.45 -40.26 -19.83
C ASN A 318 23.36 -38.96 -19.00
N TYR A 319 23.16 -39.06 -17.72
CA TYR A 319 23.13 -37.91 -16.81
C TYR A 319 24.50 -37.21 -16.75
N LEU A 320 25.59 -37.98 -16.62
CA LEU A 320 26.97 -37.48 -16.63
C LEU A 320 27.30 -36.70 -17.91
N ASN A 321 26.94 -37.22 -19.06
CA ASN A 321 27.23 -36.58 -20.35
C ASN A 321 26.46 -35.23 -20.46
N ARG A 322 25.23 -35.17 -19.99
CA ARG A 322 24.47 -33.92 -19.94
C ARG A 322 25.13 -32.87 -19.04
N GLU A 323 25.55 -33.28 -17.86
CA GLU A 323 26.22 -32.39 -16.91
C GLU A 323 27.59 -31.91 -17.44
N LEU A 324 28.34 -32.79 -18.07
CA LEU A 324 29.60 -32.45 -18.75
C LEU A 324 29.40 -31.37 -19.82
N GLN A 325 28.37 -31.52 -20.67
CA GLN A 325 28.06 -30.53 -21.70
C GLN A 325 27.74 -29.15 -21.12
N VAL A 326 27.01 -29.10 -19.98
CA VAL A 326 26.69 -27.87 -19.31
C VAL A 326 27.95 -27.20 -18.75
N LEU A 327 28.83 -27.97 -18.15
CA LEU A 327 30.10 -27.47 -17.60
C LEU A 327 31.08 -27.00 -18.69
N GLU A 328 31.18 -27.72 -19.80
CA GLU A 328 32.01 -27.32 -20.94
C GLU A 328 31.52 -26.01 -21.57
N LEU A 329 30.19 -25.85 -21.72
CA LEU A 329 29.60 -24.60 -22.22
C LEU A 329 29.85 -23.44 -21.23
N GLY A 330 29.69 -23.69 -19.92
CA GLY A 330 30.00 -22.72 -18.87
C GLY A 330 31.47 -22.26 -18.89
N SER A 331 32.39 -23.20 -19.01
CA SER A 331 33.82 -22.93 -19.12
C SER A 331 34.18 -22.12 -20.38
N LYS A 332 33.51 -22.40 -21.50
CA LYS A 332 33.68 -21.63 -22.73
C LYS A 332 33.21 -20.20 -22.60
N ILE A 333 32.00 -19.99 -22.03
CA ILE A 333 31.47 -18.66 -21.74
C ILE A 333 32.41 -17.88 -20.82
N GLN A 334 32.94 -18.52 -19.79
CA GLN A 334 33.86 -17.88 -18.85
C GLN A 334 35.19 -17.50 -19.49
N SER A 335 35.69 -18.32 -20.43
CA SER A 335 36.85 -18.01 -21.26
C SER A 335 36.60 -16.82 -22.22
N ASP A 336 35.42 -16.77 -22.84
CA ASP A 336 35.03 -15.67 -23.73
C ASP A 336 34.87 -14.35 -22.93
N VAL A 337 34.26 -14.37 -21.75
CA VAL A 337 34.16 -13.23 -20.83
C VAL A 337 35.55 -12.77 -20.35
N LYS A 338 36.45 -13.70 -20.04
CA LYS A 338 37.84 -13.38 -19.68
C LYS A 338 38.58 -12.69 -20.79
N SER A 339 38.41 -13.15 -22.05
CA SER A 339 39.02 -12.54 -23.22
C SER A 339 38.48 -11.13 -23.51
N GLU A 340 37.22 -10.86 -23.14
CA GLU A 340 36.59 -9.54 -23.26
C GLU A 340 37.04 -8.60 -22.15
N LEU A 341 37.26 -9.12 -20.95
CA LEU A 341 37.90 -8.39 -19.85
C LEU A 341 39.34 -7.97 -20.17
N ASP A 342 40.11 -8.88 -20.77
CA ASP A 342 41.49 -8.57 -21.20
C ASP A 342 41.54 -7.51 -22.31
N LYS A 343 40.54 -7.49 -23.22
CA LYS A 343 40.36 -6.40 -24.20
C LYS A 343 40.05 -5.08 -23.51
N THR A 344 39.14 -5.12 -22.52
CA THR A 344 38.75 -3.93 -21.74
C THR A 344 39.91 -3.38 -20.92
N GLN A 345 40.76 -4.26 -20.37
CA GLN A 345 42.00 -3.86 -19.67
C GLN A 345 43.03 -3.22 -20.60
N ARG A 346 43.12 -3.75 -21.83
CA ARG A 346 44.00 -3.16 -22.86
C ARG A 346 43.47 -1.83 -23.38
N GLU A 347 42.12 -1.69 -23.54
CA GLU A 347 41.52 -0.40 -23.84
C GLU A 347 41.69 0.62 -22.69
N TYR A 348 41.62 0.19 -21.43
CA TYR A 348 41.91 1.03 -20.29
C TYR A 348 43.37 1.52 -20.30
N TYR A 349 44.32 0.64 -20.55
CA TYR A 349 45.74 1.01 -20.65
C TYR A 349 46.01 1.99 -21.80
N LEU A 350 45.38 1.77 -22.95
CA LEU A 350 45.47 2.71 -24.09
C LEU A 350 44.76 4.03 -23.78
N ARG A 351 43.69 4.04 -23.04
CA ARG A 351 43.03 5.28 -22.57
C ARG A 351 43.87 6.03 -21.56
N GLU A 352 44.57 5.36 -20.66
CA GLU A 352 45.51 6.00 -19.72
C GLU A 352 46.75 6.59 -20.44
N GLN A 353 47.24 5.90 -21.45
CA GLN A 353 48.27 6.47 -22.31
C GLN A 353 47.76 7.68 -23.10
N LEU A 354 46.55 7.62 -23.64
CA LEU A 354 45.90 8.75 -24.33
C LEU A 354 45.70 9.93 -23.38
N LYS A 355 45.36 9.65 -22.11
CA LYS A 355 45.24 10.64 -21.03
C LYS A 355 46.55 11.30 -20.67
N ALA A 356 47.63 10.51 -20.61
CA ALA A 356 48.99 11.04 -20.38
C ALA A 356 49.45 11.95 -21.52
N ILE A 357 49.14 11.52 -22.77
CA ILE A 357 49.47 12.32 -23.98
C ILE A 357 48.63 13.60 -24.05
N ARG A 358 47.32 13.54 -23.70
CA ARG A 358 46.44 14.73 -23.62
C ARG A 358 46.89 15.70 -22.53
N ARG A 359 47.36 15.18 -21.36
CA ARG A 359 47.96 16.03 -20.32
C ARG A 359 49.23 16.75 -20.79
N GLU A 360 50.06 16.10 -21.59
CA GLU A 360 51.26 16.73 -22.17
C GLU A 360 50.90 17.73 -23.29
N LEU A 361 49.76 17.53 -23.97
CA LEU A 361 49.24 18.44 -25.00
C LEU A 361 48.44 19.61 -24.43
N GLY A 362 48.22 19.67 -23.11
CA GLY A 362 47.46 20.76 -22.47
C GLY A 362 45.94 20.70 -22.69
N GLU A 363 45.38 19.60 -23.24
CA GLU A 363 43.94 19.35 -23.34
C GLU A 363 43.42 18.95 -21.96
N GLY A 364 42.63 19.82 -21.32
CA GLY A 364 42.00 19.54 -20.03
C GLY A 364 41.21 18.25 -20.09
N ASP A 365 41.43 17.34 -19.13
CA ASP A 365 40.68 16.11 -18.96
C ASP A 365 39.20 16.49 -18.79
N GLU A 366 38.28 16.00 -19.64
CA GLU A 366 36.81 16.24 -19.53
C GLU A 366 36.32 16.13 -18.09
N ARG A 367 36.92 15.24 -17.33
CA ARG A 367 36.66 15.05 -15.92
C ARG A 367 37.11 16.23 -15.03
N THR A 368 38.25 16.80 -15.31
CA THR A 368 38.73 17.98 -14.58
C THR A 368 37.83 19.17 -14.86
N MET A 369 37.36 19.31 -16.09
CA MET A 369 36.39 20.33 -16.47
C MET A 369 35.02 20.09 -15.78
N GLU A 370 34.53 18.85 -15.72
CA GLU A 370 33.30 18.53 -15.01
C GLU A 370 33.36 18.84 -13.50
N ILE A 371 34.49 18.52 -12.87
CA ILE A 371 34.73 18.81 -11.45
C ILE A 371 34.81 20.33 -11.20
N GLU A 372 35.49 21.07 -12.10
CA GLU A 372 35.58 22.52 -12.03
C GLU A 372 34.22 23.18 -12.23
N GLU A 373 33.44 22.73 -13.22
CA GLU A 373 32.07 23.17 -13.46
C GLU A 373 31.19 22.92 -12.23
N LEU A 374 31.34 21.77 -11.58
CA LEU A 374 30.61 21.48 -10.35
C LEU A 374 31.00 22.39 -9.20
N ARG A 375 32.29 22.72 -9.06
CA ARG A 375 32.76 23.67 -8.04
C ARG A 375 32.23 25.08 -8.29
N GLU A 376 32.18 25.50 -9.53
CA GLU A 376 31.58 26.79 -9.90
C GLU A 376 30.09 26.84 -9.60
N LYS A 377 29.34 25.77 -9.96
CA LYS A 377 27.92 25.64 -9.65
C LYS A 377 27.63 25.63 -8.14
N VAL A 378 28.46 24.96 -7.33
CA VAL A 378 28.33 24.95 -5.87
C VAL A 378 28.53 26.36 -5.30
N LYS A 379 29.56 27.11 -5.76
CA LYS A 379 29.77 28.49 -5.35
C LYS A 379 28.65 29.42 -5.79
N ALA A 380 28.16 29.25 -7.02
CA ALA A 380 27.04 30.05 -7.57
C ALA A 380 25.70 29.78 -6.88
N ALA A 381 25.47 28.59 -6.34
CA ALA A 381 24.21 28.21 -5.68
C ALA A 381 23.96 28.95 -4.35
N GLY A 382 25.01 29.54 -3.72
CA GLY A 382 24.85 30.28 -2.46
C GLY A 382 24.35 29.43 -1.30
N MET A 383 24.94 28.26 -1.15
CA MET A 383 24.59 27.27 -0.13
C MET A 383 24.93 27.75 1.29
N SER A 384 24.39 27.10 2.31
CA SER A 384 24.85 27.24 3.67
C SER A 384 26.28 26.69 3.82
N GLU A 385 27.08 27.23 4.75
CA GLU A 385 28.47 26.79 4.98
C GLU A 385 28.58 25.25 5.19
N ARG A 386 27.57 24.63 5.84
CA ARG A 386 27.52 23.18 6.05
C ARG A 386 27.26 22.42 4.76
N ALA A 387 26.38 22.95 3.91
CA ALA A 387 26.04 22.32 2.63
C ALA A 387 27.20 22.46 1.64
N GLU A 388 27.86 23.62 1.60
CA GLU A 388 29.04 23.87 0.76
C GLU A 388 30.19 22.92 1.13
N LYS A 389 30.52 22.80 2.41
CA LYS A 389 31.55 21.86 2.89
C LYS A 389 31.20 20.39 2.56
N ALA A 390 29.92 20.02 2.61
CA ALA A 390 29.48 18.69 2.24
C ALA A 390 29.59 18.46 0.73
N ALA A 391 29.24 19.45 -0.08
CA ALA A 391 29.38 19.41 -1.53
C ALA A 391 30.83 19.33 -1.97
N GLU A 392 31.72 20.17 -1.39
CA GLU A 392 33.16 20.15 -1.69
C GLU A 392 33.79 18.79 -1.36
N LYS A 393 33.47 18.23 -0.18
CA LYS A 393 33.95 16.91 0.22
C LYS A 393 33.50 15.82 -0.75
N GLU A 394 32.27 15.90 -1.27
CA GLU A 394 31.74 14.92 -2.22
C GLU A 394 32.33 15.14 -3.63
N ILE A 395 32.63 16.39 -4.04
CA ILE A 395 33.35 16.71 -5.27
C ILE A 395 34.76 16.12 -5.21
N ASP A 396 35.47 16.29 -4.09
CA ASP A 396 36.82 15.72 -3.90
C ASP A 396 36.75 14.17 -3.92
N ARG A 397 35.70 13.59 -3.39
CA ARG A 397 35.44 12.14 -3.47
C ARG A 397 35.18 11.69 -4.91
N LEU A 398 34.34 12.42 -5.64
CA LEU A 398 34.03 12.17 -7.05
C LEU A 398 35.26 12.25 -7.90
N GLY A 399 36.18 13.23 -7.62
CA GLY A 399 37.46 13.40 -8.26
C GLY A 399 38.42 12.20 -8.11
N ARG A 400 38.25 11.38 -7.09
CA ARG A 400 39.08 10.18 -6.85
C ARG A 400 38.46 8.88 -7.36
N MET A 401 37.15 8.87 -7.65
CA MET A 401 36.41 7.66 -8.07
C MET A 401 36.55 7.41 -9.58
N PRO A 402 36.66 6.14 -10.02
CA PRO A 402 36.54 5.82 -11.43
C PRO A 402 35.11 6.11 -11.95
N PRO A 403 34.92 6.68 -13.15
CA PRO A 403 33.61 6.99 -13.71
C PRO A 403 32.67 5.77 -13.90
N GLN A 404 33.26 4.56 -14.03
CA GLN A 404 32.51 3.32 -14.16
C GLN A 404 32.01 2.77 -12.83
N ALA A 405 32.41 3.32 -11.70
CA ALA A 405 31.92 2.89 -10.39
C ALA A 405 30.46 3.30 -10.20
N ALA A 406 29.63 2.40 -9.66
CA ALA A 406 28.22 2.70 -9.39
C ALA A 406 28.07 3.88 -8.41
N GLU A 407 29.00 4.01 -7.47
CA GLU A 407 29.06 5.11 -6.51
C GLU A 407 29.29 6.48 -7.16
N TYR A 408 29.93 6.52 -8.35
CA TYR A 408 30.14 7.76 -9.11
C TYR A 408 28.78 8.40 -9.44
N THR A 409 27.85 7.61 -9.98
CA THR A 409 26.50 8.09 -10.33
C THR A 409 25.73 8.55 -9.08
N VAL A 410 25.88 7.86 -7.95
CA VAL A 410 25.24 8.23 -6.69
C VAL A 410 25.78 9.58 -6.19
N SER A 411 27.09 9.76 -6.17
CA SER A 411 27.73 11.02 -5.75
C SER A 411 27.39 12.17 -6.70
N ARG A 412 27.38 11.91 -8.02
CA ARG A 412 26.99 12.90 -9.04
C ARG A 412 25.53 13.33 -8.86
N THR A 413 24.60 12.38 -8.72
CA THR A 413 23.19 12.68 -8.46
C THR A 413 22.98 13.47 -7.17
N TYR A 414 23.73 13.15 -6.12
CA TYR A 414 23.69 13.89 -4.87
C TYR A 414 24.13 15.36 -5.05
N LEU A 415 25.21 15.60 -5.78
CA LEU A 415 25.66 16.96 -6.11
C LEU A 415 24.65 17.70 -6.98
N ASP A 416 24.02 17.04 -7.95
CA ASP A 416 22.94 17.61 -8.78
C ASP A 416 21.71 18.00 -7.94
N TRP A 417 21.41 17.26 -6.87
CA TRP A 417 20.38 17.66 -5.92
C TRP A 417 20.80 18.88 -5.10
N LEU A 418 22.01 18.90 -4.54
CA LEU A 418 22.50 20.05 -3.76
C LEU A 418 22.55 21.33 -4.59
N VAL A 419 23.15 21.27 -5.80
CA VAL A 419 23.27 22.43 -6.70
C VAL A 419 21.90 22.90 -7.21
N GLY A 420 20.97 21.95 -7.44
CA GLY A 420 19.65 22.26 -7.97
C GLY A 420 18.66 22.86 -6.94
N LEU A 421 19.02 22.97 -5.67
CA LEU A 421 18.17 23.59 -4.64
C LEU A 421 18.35 25.11 -4.62
N PRO A 422 17.25 25.87 -4.43
CA PRO A 422 17.30 27.34 -4.36
C PRO A 422 17.74 27.84 -2.98
N TRP A 423 19.02 27.71 -2.65
CA TRP A 423 19.54 28.09 -1.34
C TRP A 423 19.41 29.60 -1.05
N SER A 424 19.64 30.44 -2.05
CA SER A 424 19.65 31.89 -1.93
C SER A 424 18.54 32.57 -2.73
N VAL A 425 17.94 31.87 -3.68
CA VAL A 425 16.94 32.44 -4.60
C VAL A 425 15.59 32.56 -3.92
N SER A 426 15.08 33.78 -3.75
CA SER A 426 13.76 34.06 -3.18
C SER A 426 12.99 35.06 -4.04
N THR A 427 11.66 34.95 -4.02
CA THR A 427 10.76 35.96 -4.61
C THR A 427 10.52 37.07 -3.60
N GLU A 428 10.29 38.29 -4.09
CA GLU A 428 9.88 39.41 -3.23
C GLU A 428 8.39 39.30 -2.92
N ASP A 429 8.03 39.46 -1.63
CA ASP A 429 6.65 39.38 -1.18
C ASP A 429 5.92 40.72 -1.51
N VAL A 430 4.84 40.62 -2.27
CA VAL A 430 3.90 41.72 -2.49
C VAL A 430 2.85 41.69 -1.37
N LEU A 431 3.02 42.54 -0.36
CA LEU A 431 2.12 42.59 0.80
C LEU A 431 1.12 43.74 0.72
N GLU A 432 0.45 43.86 -0.42
CA GLU A 432 -0.57 44.85 -0.69
C GLU A 432 -1.98 44.27 -0.45
N VAL A 433 -2.56 44.49 0.76
CA VAL A 433 -3.86 43.91 1.17
C VAL A 433 -4.99 44.25 0.20
N PRO A 434 -5.12 45.50 -0.32
CA PRO A 434 -6.16 45.79 -1.31
C PRO A 434 -6.00 45.06 -2.64
N ALA A 435 -4.75 44.88 -3.10
CA ALA A 435 -4.47 44.08 -4.30
C ALA A 435 -4.79 42.61 -4.10
N ALA A 436 -4.45 42.04 -2.90
CA ALA A 436 -4.79 40.68 -2.53
C ALA A 436 -6.32 40.45 -2.48
N ALA A 437 -7.08 41.41 -1.93
CA ALA A 437 -8.54 41.38 -1.92
C ALA A 437 -9.10 41.28 -3.33
N LYS A 438 -8.63 42.16 -4.24
CA LYS A 438 -9.05 42.13 -5.63
C LYS A 438 -8.76 40.80 -6.32
N ILE A 439 -7.59 40.21 -6.10
CA ILE A 439 -7.22 38.90 -6.67
C ILE A 439 -8.14 37.82 -6.15
N LEU A 440 -8.46 37.82 -4.85
CA LEU A 440 -9.36 36.82 -4.24
C LEU A 440 -10.80 36.98 -4.79
N ASP A 441 -11.26 38.19 -5.07
CA ASP A 441 -12.59 38.45 -5.66
C ASP A 441 -12.66 38.11 -7.15
N GLU A 442 -11.56 38.29 -7.87
CA GLU A 442 -11.44 37.82 -9.26
C GLU A 442 -11.48 36.29 -9.39
N ASP A 443 -10.81 35.58 -8.49
CA ASP A 443 -10.62 34.13 -8.58
C ASP A 443 -11.72 33.33 -7.90
N HIS A 444 -12.44 33.93 -6.93
CA HIS A 444 -13.42 33.23 -6.09
C HIS A 444 -14.73 34.00 -5.97
N TYR A 445 -15.83 33.27 -6.18
CA TYR A 445 -17.19 33.80 -5.98
C TYR A 445 -17.60 33.55 -4.53
N ASP A 446 -18.23 34.56 -3.90
CA ASP A 446 -18.63 34.52 -2.49
C ASP A 446 -17.42 34.19 -1.54
N LEU A 447 -17.61 33.42 -0.49
CA LEU A 447 -16.60 33.05 0.52
C LEU A 447 -16.05 34.24 1.32
N GLU A 448 -16.87 35.30 1.56
CA GLU A 448 -16.42 36.55 2.18
C GLU A 448 -15.71 36.33 3.51
N LYS A 449 -16.26 35.52 4.43
CA LYS A 449 -15.63 35.21 5.71
C LYS A 449 -14.24 34.57 5.54
N VAL A 450 -14.10 33.72 4.53
CA VAL A 450 -12.82 33.03 4.24
C VAL A 450 -11.82 34.01 3.68
N LYS A 451 -12.25 34.86 2.73
CA LYS A 451 -11.42 35.91 2.17
C LYS A 451 -10.96 36.90 3.22
N GLU A 452 -11.89 37.37 4.09
CA GLU A 452 -11.59 38.29 5.18
C GLU A 452 -10.51 37.68 6.10
N ARG A 453 -10.64 36.40 6.49
CA ARG A 453 -9.66 35.72 7.33
C ARG A 453 -8.29 35.59 6.66
N ILE A 454 -8.26 35.33 5.37
CA ILE A 454 -7.02 35.32 4.58
C ILE A 454 -6.38 36.74 4.56
N LEU A 455 -7.19 37.79 4.37
CA LEU A 455 -6.71 39.17 4.34
C LEU A 455 -6.18 39.61 5.70
N GLU A 456 -6.84 39.23 6.80
CA GLU A 456 -6.35 39.45 8.16
C GLU A 456 -4.98 38.80 8.37
N PHE A 457 -4.83 37.51 7.97
CA PHE A 457 -3.55 36.80 8.01
C PHE A 457 -2.45 37.53 7.23
N LEU A 458 -2.75 37.99 6.02
CA LEU A 458 -1.82 38.74 5.18
C LEU A 458 -1.48 40.12 5.79
N ALA A 459 -2.45 40.79 6.40
CA ALA A 459 -2.25 42.06 7.09
C ALA A 459 -1.31 41.92 8.31
N VAL A 460 -1.51 40.89 9.14
CA VAL A 460 -0.61 40.58 10.26
C VAL A 460 0.81 40.35 9.74
N ARG A 461 0.96 39.60 8.64
CA ARG A 461 2.26 39.32 8.01
C ARG A 461 2.92 40.58 7.45
N LYS A 462 2.15 41.53 6.94
CA LYS A 462 2.63 42.86 6.52
C LYS A 462 3.20 43.67 7.68
N LEU A 463 2.53 43.63 8.84
CA LEU A 463 2.91 44.39 10.04
C LEU A 463 4.07 43.75 10.80
N LYS A 464 4.08 42.42 10.89
CA LYS A 464 5.11 41.64 11.56
C LYS A 464 6.05 41.03 10.52
N LYS A 465 7.25 41.58 10.38
CA LYS A 465 8.26 41.09 9.42
C LYS A 465 8.77 39.64 9.70
N GLU A 466 8.48 39.12 10.91
CA GLU A 466 8.80 37.73 11.26
C GLU A 466 7.80 36.77 10.64
N THR A 467 8.31 35.69 10.06
CA THR A 467 7.53 34.66 9.35
C THR A 467 6.84 33.63 10.25
N LYS A 468 7.02 33.74 11.56
CA LYS A 468 6.44 32.80 12.55
C LYS A 468 4.97 33.14 12.79
N GLY A 469 4.07 32.42 12.13
CA GLY A 469 2.61 32.49 12.32
C GLY A 469 1.99 31.10 12.27
N PRO A 470 0.69 30.98 12.64
CA PRO A 470 -0.02 29.72 12.49
C PRO A 470 -0.09 29.32 11.02
N ILE A 471 -0.25 28.03 10.75
CA ILE A 471 -0.36 27.47 9.42
C ILE A 471 -1.83 27.47 9.03
N LEU A 472 -2.18 28.07 7.91
CA LEU A 472 -3.56 28.03 7.41
C LEU A 472 -3.94 26.61 6.99
N CYS A 473 -5.05 26.10 7.53
CA CYS A 473 -5.61 24.81 7.22
C CYS A 473 -7.02 24.96 6.65
N PHE A 474 -7.19 24.70 5.35
CA PHE A 474 -8.49 24.74 4.70
C PHE A 474 -9.18 23.37 4.83
N VAL A 475 -10.28 23.32 5.57
CA VAL A 475 -11.09 22.12 5.78
C VAL A 475 -12.46 22.29 5.13
N GLY A 476 -12.94 21.26 4.44
CA GLY A 476 -14.28 21.30 3.81
C GLY A 476 -14.45 20.23 2.73
N PRO A 477 -15.64 20.13 2.15
CA PRO A 477 -15.96 19.12 1.16
C PRO A 477 -15.03 19.15 -0.08
N PRO A 478 -14.91 18.03 -0.80
CA PRO A 478 -14.16 18.03 -2.06
C PRO A 478 -14.83 18.95 -3.11
N GLY A 479 -14.01 19.74 -3.81
CA GLY A 479 -14.49 20.60 -4.90
C GLY A 479 -14.98 21.99 -4.47
N VAL A 480 -14.73 22.43 -3.24
CA VAL A 480 -15.07 23.80 -2.79
C VAL A 480 -13.97 24.85 -3.06
N GLY A 481 -12.91 24.48 -3.77
CA GLY A 481 -11.88 25.45 -4.16
C GLY A 481 -10.67 25.56 -3.23
N LYS A 482 -10.45 24.64 -2.28
CA LYS A 482 -9.29 24.66 -1.36
C LYS A 482 -7.95 24.89 -2.07
N THR A 483 -7.69 24.14 -3.12
CA THR A 483 -6.44 24.25 -3.89
C THR A 483 -6.37 25.55 -4.70
N SER A 484 -7.50 26.06 -5.17
CA SER A 484 -7.58 27.33 -5.89
C SER A 484 -7.25 28.50 -4.97
N LEU A 485 -7.78 28.52 -3.74
CA LEU A 485 -7.46 29.52 -2.72
C LEU A 485 -5.95 29.61 -2.47
N GLY A 486 -5.27 28.47 -2.31
CA GLY A 486 -3.81 28.46 -2.15
C GLY A 486 -3.07 29.06 -3.35
N LYS A 487 -3.54 28.82 -4.57
CA LYS A 487 -2.96 29.45 -5.77
C LYS A 487 -3.19 30.95 -5.79
N SER A 488 -4.39 31.42 -5.42
CA SER A 488 -4.73 32.84 -5.39
C SER A 488 -3.94 33.57 -4.31
N ILE A 489 -3.71 32.96 -3.13
CA ILE A 489 -2.83 33.50 -2.11
C ILE A 489 -1.38 33.60 -2.63
N ALA A 490 -0.90 32.56 -3.32
CA ALA A 490 0.44 32.61 -3.93
C ALA A 490 0.58 33.72 -4.98
N ARG A 491 -0.45 33.90 -5.82
CA ARG A 491 -0.53 34.99 -6.81
C ARG A 491 -0.56 36.36 -6.14
N ALA A 492 -1.34 36.51 -5.08
CA ALA A 492 -1.44 37.74 -4.30
C ALA A 492 -0.12 38.14 -3.63
N LEU A 493 0.66 37.15 -3.16
CA LEU A 493 1.97 37.36 -2.54
C LEU A 493 3.12 37.46 -3.55
N GLY A 494 2.92 37.19 -4.84
CA GLY A 494 3.98 37.09 -5.83
C GLY A 494 4.90 35.86 -5.63
N ARG A 495 4.46 34.85 -4.86
CA ARG A 495 5.23 33.64 -4.55
C ARG A 495 5.01 32.53 -5.55
N LYS A 496 6.03 31.71 -5.74
CA LYS A 496 5.88 30.46 -6.50
C LYS A 496 4.97 29.50 -5.72
N PHE A 497 4.08 28.81 -6.45
CA PHE A 497 3.17 27.82 -5.86
C PHE A 497 3.66 26.41 -6.12
N THR A 498 3.71 25.60 -5.06
CA THR A 498 3.96 24.17 -5.16
C THR A 498 2.95 23.39 -4.32
N ARG A 499 2.59 22.18 -4.76
CA ARG A 499 1.61 21.33 -4.08
C ARG A 499 2.08 19.90 -4.06
N ILE A 500 1.97 19.26 -2.90
CA ILE A 500 2.10 17.80 -2.76
C ILE A 500 0.85 17.25 -2.08
N SER A 501 0.41 16.06 -2.50
CA SER A 501 -0.65 15.32 -1.83
C SER A 501 -0.04 14.38 -0.80
N LEU A 502 -0.55 14.44 0.42
CA LEU A 502 -0.20 13.56 1.52
C LEU A 502 -1.14 12.35 1.63
N GLY A 503 -2.20 12.32 0.82
CA GLY A 503 -3.17 11.24 0.82
C GLY A 503 -2.54 9.90 0.45
N GLY A 504 -2.54 8.97 1.42
CA GLY A 504 -1.96 7.63 1.24
C GLY A 504 -0.48 7.50 1.62
N VAL A 505 0.16 8.58 2.07
CA VAL A 505 1.51 8.54 2.64
C VAL A 505 1.46 7.78 3.96
N ARG A 506 2.35 6.81 4.13
CA ARG A 506 2.45 5.95 5.32
C ARG A 506 3.87 5.82 5.85
N ASP A 507 4.86 6.14 5.03
CA ASP A 507 6.26 6.03 5.35
C ASP A 507 6.85 7.43 5.60
N GLU A 508 7.49 7.62 6.73
CA GLU A 508 8.22 8.84 7.08
C GLU A 508 9.24 9.22 6.01
N ALA A 509 9.84 8.22 5.36
CA ALA A 509 10.82 8.42 4.32
C ALA A 509 10.27 9.11 3.05
N GLU A 510 8.96 9.11 2.82
CA GLU A 510 8.36 9.92 1.76
C GLU A 510 8.48 11.43 2.06
N ILE A 511 8.49 11.84 3.34
CA ILE A 511 8.63 13.23 3.77
C ILE A 511 10.10 13.62 3.88
N ARG A 512 10.91 12.80 4.59
CA ARG A 512 12.32 13.07 4.94
C ARG A 512 13.34 12.45 3.98
N GLY A 513 12.91 11.67 2.99
CA GLY A 513 13.81 11.00 2.06
C GLY A 513 14.44 9.71 2.60
N HIS A 514 14.99 8.93 1.71
CA HIS A 514 15.74 7.71 2.04
C HIS A 514 17.24 8.00 2.10
N ARG A 515 17.96 7.30 2.97
CA ARG A 515 19.41 7.42 3.03
C ARG A 515 20.04 7.07 1.67
N ARG A 516 20.95 7.93 1.18
CA ARG A 516 21.57 7.82 -0.15
C ARG A 516 22.34 6.52 -0.42
N THR A 517 22.61 5.72 0.62
CA THR A 517 23.25 4.41 0.50
C THR A 517 22.37 3.33 -0.13
N TYR A 518 21.06 3.55 -0.22
CA TYR A 518 20.14 2.61 -0.86
C TYR A 518 20.06 2.88 -2.36
N VAL A 519 20.02 1.81 -3.15
CA VAL A 519 19.85 1.90 -4.62
C VAL A 519 18.47 2.50 -4.93
N GLY A 520 18.44 3.58 -5.71
CA GLY A 520 17.18 4.27 -6.04
C GLY A 520 16.69 5.25 -4.97
N ALA A 521 17.49 5.57 -3.94
CA ALA A 521 17.15 6.60 -2.96
C ALA A 521 16.93 7.96 -3.61
N LEU A 522 15.94 8.69 -3.09
CA LEU A 522 15.60 10.05 -3.49
C LEU A 522 15.41 10.91 -2.24
N PRO A 523 15.61 12.24 -2.34
CA PRO A 523 15.21 13.18 -1.30
C PRO A 523 13.71 13.08 -1.01
N GLY A 524 13.29 13.53 0.16
CA GLY A 524 11.89 13.60 0.55
C GLY A 524 11.08 14.56 -0.33
N ARG A 525 9.78 14.37 -0.33
CA ARG A 525 8.84 15.16 -1.16
C ARG A 525 8.92 16.65 -0.88
N ILE A 526 9.27 17.06 0.35
CA ILE A 526 9.44 18.47 0.71
C ILE A 526 10.60 19.08 -0.10
N ILE A 527 11.76 18.46 -0.06
CA ILE A 527 12.94 18.92 -0.82
C ILE A 527 12.70 18.87 -2.32
N GLN A 528 12.05 17.82 -2.82
CA GLN A 528 11.66 17.75 -4.23
C GLN A 528 10.76 18.90 -4.64
N GLY A 529 9.76 19.24 -3.81
CA GLY A 529 8.84 20.35 -4.04
C GLY A 529 9.54 21.71 -4.02
N ILE A 530 10.48 21.93 -3.11
CA ILE A 530 11.30 23.16 -3.06
C ILE A 530 12.13 23.31 -4.34
N ARG A 531 12.79 22.22 -4.79
CA ARG A 531 13.54 22.22 -6.04
C ARG A 531 12.65 22.55 -7.25
N GLN A 532 11.46 21.96 -7.30
CA GLN A 532 10.49 22.21 -8.38
C GLN A 532 9.98 23.66 -8.38
N ALA A 533 9.77 24.24 -7.20
CA ALA A 533 9.38 25.64 -7.06
C ALA A 533 10.48 26.61 -7.55
N GLY A 534 11.75 26.22 -7.43
CA GLY A 534 12.90 27.06 -7.80
C GLY A 534 13.01 28.35 -6.98
N SER A 535 12.45 28.37 -5.76
CA SER A 535 12.49 29.49 -4.83
C SER A 535 12.57 28.97 -3.40
N ARG A 536 13.31 29.67 -2.54
CA ARG A 536 13.43 29.34 -1.10
C ARG A 536 12.18 29.66 -0.29
N ASN A 537 11.34 30.59 -0.79
CA ASN A 537 10.14 31.07 -0.11
C ASN A 537 8.83 30.78 -0.87
N PRO A 538 8.62 29.58 -1.42
CA PRO A 538 7.36 29.30 -2.13
C PRO A 538 6.19 29.27 -1.16
N LEU A 539 4.99 29.36 -1.70
CA LEU A 539 3.80 28.88 -1.03
C LEU A 539 3.69 27.37 -1.28
N PHE A 540 3.81 26.59 -0.21
CA PHE A 540 3.86 25.13 -0.26
C PHE A 540 2.56 24.55 0.30
N MET A 541 1.76 23.95 -0.56
CA MET A 541 0.49 23.35 -0.17
C MET A 541 0.63 21.85 0.09
N LEU A 542 0.26 21.45 1.29
CA LEU A 542 0.16 20.08 1.76
C LEU A 542 -1.31 19.65 1.69
N ASP A 543 -1.66 18.90 0.66
CA ASP A 543 -3.04 18.52 0.38
C ASP A 543 -3.40 17.17 0.97
N GLU A 544 -4.65 17.01 1.45
CA GLU A 544 -5.18 15.79 2.05
C GLU A 544 -4.43 15.34 3.31
N VAL A 545 -4.15 16.26 4.24
CA VAL A 545 -3.49 15.96 5.53
C VAL A 545 -4.36 15.05 6.42
N ASP A 546 -5.67 15.07 6.22
CA ASP A 546 -6.68 14.22 6.88
C ASP A 546 -6.58 12.72 6.49
N LYS A 547 -5.83 12.41 5.43
CA LYS A 547 -5.64 11.03 4.92
C LYS A 547 -4.26 10.45 5.21
N LEU A 548 -3.53 11.03 6.15
CA LEU A 548 -2.28 10.48 6.63
C LEU A 548 -2.54 9.14 7.33
N GLY A 549 -1.80 8.11 6.96
CA GLY A 549 -1.86 6.80 7.60
C GLY A 549 -0.66 6.56 8.50
N THR A 550 -0.87 5.87 9.62
CA THR A 550 0.22 5.33 10.45
C THR A 550 0.43 3.87 10.09
N ASP A 551 1.70 3.46 9.90
CA ASP A 551 2.07 2.06 9.64
C ASP A 551 3.32 1.72 10.47
N PHE A 552 3.68 0.45 10.56
CA PHE A 552 4.89 -0.05 11.25
C PHE A 552 6.21 0.56 10.74
N ARG A 553 6.19 1.29 9.63
CA ARG A 553 7.38 1.85 8.96
C ARG A 553 7.75 3.27 9.37
N GLY A 554 7.00 3.90 10.24
CA GLY A 554 7.26 5.25 10.71
C GLY A 554 5.97 6.04 10.92
N ASP A 555 6.11 7.24 11.47
CA ASP A 555 5.01 8.20 11.68
C ASP A 555 5.22 9.43 10.79
N PRO A 556 4.56 9.51 9.63
CA PRO A 556 4.62 10.70 8.77
C PRO A 556 4.19 11.99 9.48
N SER A 557 3.30 11.89 10.49
CA SER A 557 2.85 13.05 11.27
C SER A 557 3.99 13.66 12.07
N ALA A 558 4.85 12.83 12.67
CA ALA A 558 6.04 13.31 13.38
C ALA A 558 7.03 14.01 12.44
N ALA A 559 7.23 13.47 11.23
CA ALA A 559 8.07 14.12 10.21
C ALA A 559 7.49 15.46 9.76
N LEU A 560 6.18 15.55 9.61
CA LEU A 560 5.49 16.81 9.26
C LEU A 560 5.56 17.84 10.39
N LEU A 561 5.54 17.43 11.67
CA LEU A 561 5.74 18.35 12.78
C LEU A 561 7.07 19.07 12.68
N GLU A 562 8.17 18.37 12.31
CA GLU A 562 9.46 19.04 12.13
C GLU A 562 9.46 20.03 10.95
N VAL A 563 8.75 19.70 9.85
CA VAL A 563 8.60 20.59 8.69
C VAL A 563 7.77 21.82 9.03
N LEU A 564 6.70 21.65 9.79
CA LEU A 564 5.70 22.67 10.06
C LEU A 564 5.98 23.51 11.29
N ASP A 565 6.77 23.00 12.23
CA ASP A 565 7.09 23.72 13.47
C ASP A 565 8.09 24.85 13.19
N PRO A 566 7.71 26.13 13.41
CA PRO A 566 8.61 27.27 13.18
C PRO A 566 9.87 27.28 14.05
N GLU A 567 9.92 26.49 15.12
CA GLU A 567 11.10 26.37 15.98
C GLU A 567 12.11 25.35 15.46
N GLN A 568 11.66 24.39 14.62
CA GLN A 568 12.46 23.28 14.14
C GLN A 568 12.79 23.39 12.64
N ASN A 569 11.90 24.00 11.85
CA ASN A 569 11.96 23.99 10.39
C ASN A 569 13.13 24.77 9.79
N GLU A 570 13.77 25.65 10.55
CA GLU A 570 15.01 26.34 10.15
C GLU A 570 16.18 25.35 9.90
N ASN A 571 16.18 24.23 10.62
CA ASN A 571 17.21 23.21 10.56
C ASN A 571 16.68 21.89 10.02
N PHE A 572 15.67 21.91 9.14
CA PHE A 572 15.11 20.69 8.58
C PHE A 572 16.17 19.85 7.88
N SER A 573 16.29 18.58 8.26
CA SER A 573 17.30 17.66 7.73
C SER A 573 16.65 16.50 6.99
N ASP A 574 16.81 16.52 5.67
CA ASP A 574 16.43 15.39 4.80
C ASP A 574 17.48 14.27 4.90
N HIS A 575 17.04 13.02 4.98
CA HIS A 575 17.92 11.86 5.15
C HIS A 575 18.81 11.56 3.93
N TYR A 576 18.41 12.04 2.73
CA TYR A 576 19.19 11.90 1.52
C TYR A 576 20.28 12.97 1.45
N LEU A 577 19.92 14.21 1.78
CA LEU A 577 20.84 15.35 1.71
C LEU A 577 21.83 15.35 2.88
N GLU A 578 21.40 14.93 4.07
CA GLU A 578 22.19 14.93 5.32
C GLU A 578 22.78 16.31 5.69
N VAL A 579 22.25 17.38 5.10
CA VAL A 579 22.58 18.76 5.40
C VAL A 579 21.29 19.53 5.71
N PRO A 580 21.31 20.48 6.67
CA PRO A 580 20.13 21.25 7.02
C PRO A 580 19.73 22.18 5.87
N PHE A 581 18.44 22.23 5.58
CA PHE A 581 17.81 23.21 4.68
C PHE A 581 16.81 24.05 5.46
N ASP A 582 16.92 25.38 5.33
CA ASP A 582 16.04 26.32 6.04
C ASP A 582 14.69 26.45 5.36
N LEU A 583 13.64 25.92 6.00
CA LEU A 583 12.25 26.02 5.58
C LEU A 583 11.50 27.19 6.22
N SER A 584 12.13 28.01 7.09
CA SER A 584 11.46 29.09 7.85
C SER A 584 10.81 30.15 6.97
N ARG A 585 11.28 30.31 5.73
CA ARG A 585 10.72 31.27 4.75
C ARG A 585 9.62 30.68 3.87
N VAL A 586 9.41 29.36 3.92
CA VAL A 586 8.34 28.70 3.20
C VAL A 586 7.01 29.02 3.86
N MET A 587 6.00 29.36 3.07
CA MET A 587 4.64 29.49 3.57
C MET A 587 3.90 28.18 3.36
N PHE A 588 3.68 27.45 4.42
CA PHE A 588 2.91 26.22 4.38
C PHE A 588 1.41 26.51 4.50
N ILE A 589 0.63 25.85 3.65
CA ILE A 589 -0.83 25.77 3.75
C ILE A 589 -1.21 24.29 3.71
N THR A 590 -2.12 23.90 4.57
CA THR A 590 -2.63 22.52 4.61
C THR A 590 -4.07 22.46 4.13
N THR A 591 -4.50 21.31 3.62
CA THR A 591 -5.90 21.06 3.31
C THR A 591 -6.36 19.71 3.85
N GLY A 592 -7.60 19.65 4.29
CA GLY A 592 -8.29 18.45 4.71
C GLY A 592 -9.73 18.43 4.22
N ASN A 593 -10.36 17.27 4.18
CA ASN A 593 -11.80 17.20 3.98
C ASN A 593 -12.53 17.11 5.32
N VAL A 594 -11.92 16.48 6.30
CA VAL A 594 -12.53 16.16 7.59
C VAL A 594 -11.57 16.53 8.72
N LEU A 595 -12.05 17.32 9.70
CA LEU A 595 -11.22 17.85 10.78
C LEU A 595 -10.76 16.79 11.78
N HIS A 596 -11.66 15.89 12.18
CA HIS A 596 -11.41 14.93 13.25
C HIS A 596 -10.41 13.82 12.89
N THR A 597 -10.08 13.66 11.62
CA THR A 597 -9.07 12.69 11.15
C THR A 597 -7.66 13.27 11.10
N ILE A 598 -7.53 14.58 11.26
CA ILE A 598 -6.22 15.25 11.34
C ILE A 598 -5.60 15.00 12.72
N PRO A 599 -4.33 14.56 12.80
CA PRO A 599 -3.66 14.35 14.08
C PRO A 599 -3.69 15.60 14.98
N PRO A 600 -4.07 15.47 16.26
CA PRO A 600 -4.21 16.63 17.17
C PRO A 600 -2.94 17.48 17.28
N ALA A 601 -1.77 16.85 17.31
CA ALA A 601 -0.49 17.55 17.38
C ALA A 601 -0.21 18.47 16.17
N LEU A 602 -0.76 18.15 15.00
CA LEU A 602 -0.71 19.01 13.83
C LEU A 602 -1.75 20.12 13.92
N LEU A 603 -2.98 19.80 14.38
CA LEU A 603 -4.06 20.78 14.57
C LEU A 603 -3.68 21.92 15.52
N ASP A 604 -2.96 21.63 16.60
CA ASP A 604 -2.48 22.63 17.56
C ASP A 604 -1.61 23.73 16.94
N ARG A 605 -1.05 23.49 15.75
CA ARG A 605 -0.20 24.43 14.99
C ARG A 605 -0.92 25.09 13.83
N MET A 606 -2.17 24.66 13.58
CA MET A 606 -2.95 25.08 12.42
C MET A 606 -4.05 26.05 12.82
N GLU A 607 -4.24 27.04 11.99
CA GLU A 607 -5.42 27.88 12.01
C GLU A 607 -6.43 27.32 11.02
N VAL A 608 -7.49 26.70 11.54
CA VAL A 608 -8.51 26.05 10.73
C VAL A 608 -9.47 27.07 10.14
N ILE A 609 -9.62 27.04 8.82
CA ILE A 609 -10.60 27.82 8.06
C ILE A 609 -11.54 26.83 7.40
N GLU A 610 -12.78 26.78 7.87
CA GLU A 610 -13.79 25.89 7.31
C GLU A 610 -14.39 26.47 6.05
N LEU A 611 -14.36 25.70 4.96
CA LEU A 611 -15.01 26.03 3.70
C LEU A 611 -16.32 25.26 3.60
N PRO A 612 -17.46 25.96 3.64
CA PRO A 612 -18.74 25.32 3.46
C PRO A 612 -18.97 24.85 2.02
N GLY A 613 -19.95 23.99 1.81
CA GLY A 613 -20.46 23.67 0.50
C GLY A 613 -21.21 24.84 -0.13
N TYR A 614 -21.30 24.80 -1.46
CA TYR A 614 -22.01 25.84 -2.24
C TYR A 614 -23.51 25.56 -2.34
N THR A 615 -24.31 26.62 -2.32
CA THR A 615 -25.74 26.57 -2.67
C THR A 615 -25.91 26.36 -4.18
N ASP A 616 -27.09 25.90 -4.60
CA ASP A 616 -27.39 25.70 -6.02
C ASP A 616 -27.27 27.00 -6.83
N GLY A 617 -27.62 28.15 -6.22
CA GLY A 617 -27.47 29.48 -6.85
C GLY A 617 -25.99 29.86 -7.05
N GLU A 618 -25.18 29.69 -6.02
CA GLU A 618 -23.73 29.93 -6.08
C GLU A 618 -23.06 29.00 -7.12
N LYS A 619 -23.46 27.73 -7.21
CA LYS A 619 -22.96 26.79 -8.22
C LYS A 619 -23.24 27.25 -9.64
N VAL A 620 -24.44 27.81 -9.90
CA VAL A 620 -24.79 28.38 -11.21
C VAL A 620 -23.89 29.57 -11.54
N GLU A 621 -23.74 30.52 -10.61
CA GLU A 621 -22.89 31.67 -10.83
C GLU A 621 -21.39 31.33 -10.99
N ILE A 622 -20.87 30.41 -10.16
CA ILE A 622 -19.51 29.92 -10.29
C ILE A 622 -19.31 29.21 -11.63
N SER A 623 -20.31 28.44 -12.10
CA SER A 623 -20.20 27.76 -13.38
C SER A 623 -20.10 28.74 -14.56
N LYS A 624 -20.90 29.78 -14.56
CA LYS A 624 -20.87 30.83 -15.61
C LYS A 624 -19.54 31.58 -15.60
N LYS A 625 -19.08 31.98 -14.40
CA LYS A 625 -17.90 32.85 -14.27
C LYS A 625 -16.58 32.08 -14.47
N PHE A 626 -16.49 30.81 -14.03
CA PHE A 626 -15.22 30.09 -13.96
C PHE A 626 -15.21 28.75 -14.68
N LEU A 627 -16.25 27.89 -14.48
CA LEU A 627 -16.15 26.52 -14.97
C LEU A 627 -16.37 26.43 -16.47
N ILE A 628 -17.42 27.05 -16.99
CA ILE A 628 -17.76 27.03 -18.41
C ILE A 628 -16.63 27.63 -19.26
N PRO A 629 -16.11 28.84 -19.01
CA PRO A 629 -15.02 29.41 -19.78
C PRO A 629 -13.79 28.51 -19.81
N ARG A 630 -13.41 27.95 -18.64
CA ARG A 630 -12.27 27.01 -18.52
C ARG A 630 -12.50 25.71 -19.28
N GLN A 631 -13.72 25.17 -19.26
CA GLN A 631 -14.03 23.96 -19.99
C GLN A 631 -14.11 24.18 -21.50
N LEU A 632 -14.59 25.34 -21.94
CA LEU A 632 -14.59 25.71 -23.36
C LEU A 632 -13.16 25.81 -23.90
N GLU A 633 -12.28 26.53 -23.22
CA GLU A 633 -10.87 26.62 -23.56
C GLU A 633 -10.20 25.26 -23.62
N GLY A 634 -10.40 24.45 -22.57
CA GLY A 634 -9.82 23.11 -22.48
C GLY A 634 -10.28 22.11 -23.53
N HIS A 635 -11.41 22.36 -24.19
CA HIS A 635 -11.97 21.52 -25.24
C HIS A 635 -11.90 22.16 -26.64
N GLY A 636 -11.28 23.35 -26.76
CA GLY A 636 -11.15 24.05 -28.04
C GLY A 636 -12.48 24.59 -28.58
N LEU A 637 -13.44 24.90 -27.71
CA LEU A 637 -14.73 25.47 -28.02
C LEU A 637 -14.75 26.96 -27.70
N THR A 638 -15.63 27.71 -28.39
CA THR A 638 -15.90 29.13 -28.11
C THR A 638 -17.36 29.34 -27.74
N GLY A 639 -17.72 30.50 -27.23
CA GLY A 639 -19.12 30.89 -26.99
C GLY A 639 -20.01 30.89 -28.25
N ASP A 640 -19.40 30.85 -29.43
CA ASP A 640 -20.13 30.72 -30.71
C ASP A 640 -20.57 29.29 -31.00
N ASN A 641 -19.90 28.31 -30.37
CA ASN A 641 -20.21 26.87 -30.57
C ASN A 641 -21.27 26.37 -29.59
N ILE A 642 -21.32 26.93 -28.36
CA ILE A 642 -22.15 26.40 -27.29
C ILE A 642 -22.57 27.51 -26.32
N GLU A 643 -23.79 27.39 -25.82
CA GLU A 643 -24.33 28.26 -24.76
C GLU A 643 -25.10 27.41 -23.74
N PHE A 644 -24.90 27.67 -22.46
CA PHE A 644 -25.59 26.99 -21.37
C PHE A 644 -26.71 27.86 -20.80
N GLY A 645 -27.94 27.36 -20.84
CA GLY A 645 -29.09 28.00 -20.19
C GLY A 645 -29.07 27.76 -18.67
N ASP A 646 -29.63 28.69 -17.91
CA ASP A 646 -29.75 28.59 -16.44
C ASP A 646 -30.54 27.36 -16.01
N ASP A 647 -31.58 27.01 -16.72
CA ASP A 647 -32.42 25.84 -16.46
C ASP A 647 -31.63 24.54 -16.63
N ALA A 648 -30.79 24.46 -17.64
CA ALA A 648 -29.89 23.36 -17.87
C ALA A 648 -28.88 23.22 -16.72
N LEU A 649 -28.25 24.32 -16.27
CA LEU A 649 -27.32 24.31 -15.16
C LEU A 649 -28.00 23.87 -13.86
N ARG A 650 -29.20 24.36 -13.58
CA ARG A 650 -30.00 23.95 -12.42
C ARG A 650 -30.38 22.47 -12.49
N LEU A 651 -30.76 21.97 -13.67
CA LEU A 651 -31.05 20.55 -13.89
C LEU A 651 -29.80 19.70 -13.67
N LEU A 652 -28.65 20.08 -14.17
CA LEU A 652 -27.38 19.39 -13.95
C LEU A 652 -27.06 19.30 -12.46
N ILE A 653 -27.23 20.38 -11.71
CA ILE A 653 -26.97 20.42 -10.27
C ILE A 653 -27.94 19.50 -9.52
N SER A 654 -29.23 19.54 -9.86
CA SER A 654 -30.28 18.82 -9.10
C SER A 654 -30.42 17.34 -9.44
N GLU A 655 -30.22 16.96 -10.72
CA GLU A 655 -30.56 15.61 -11.21
C GLU A 655 -29.36 14.81 -11.73
N TYR A 656 -28.23 15.45 -12.03
CA TYR A 656 -27.02 14.77 -12.53
C TYR A 656 -25.87 14.77 -11.53
N THR A 657 -25.92 15.63 -10.50
CA THR A 657 -24.89 15.72 -9.47
C THR A 657 -25.49 15.75 -8.06
N ARG A 658 -24.76 15.15 -7.11
CA ARG A 658 -25.14 15.16 -5.68
C ARG A 658 -23.86 15.37 -4.87
N GLU A 659 -23.48 16.62 -4.71
CA GLU A 659 -22.24 17.02 -4.03
C GLU A 659 -22.34 18.41 -3.43
N ALA A 660 -21.59 18.66 -2.36
CA ALA A 660 -21.48 19.97 -1.74
C ALA A 660 -20.60 20.93 -2.57
N GLY A 661 -19.59 20.41 -3.26
CA GLY A 661 -18.68 21.16 -4.12
C GLY A 661 -19.12 21.19 -5.58
N LEU A 662 -18.13 21.33 -6.48
CA LEU A 662 -18.30 21.53 -7.91
C LEU A 662 -17.61 20.48 -8.79
N ARG A 663 -17.00 19.44 -8.18
CA ARG A 663 -16.12 18.52 -8.93
C ARG A 663 -16.84 17.62 -9.93
N ASN A 664 -18.00 17.08 -9.54
CA ASN A 664 -18.80 16.26 -10.45
C ASN A 664 -19.59 17.15 -11.42
N PHE A 665 -20.05 18.31 -10.96
CA PHE A 665 -20.71 19.29 -11.80
C PHE A 665 -19.79 19.76 -12.94
N GLU A 666 -18.55 20.08 -12.64
CA GLU A 666 -17.53 20.39 -13.66
C GLU A 666 -17.32 19.22 -14.64
N ARG A 667 -17.34 17.97 -14.16
CA ARG A 667 -17.21 16.78 -15.01
C ARG A 667 -18.41 16.62 -15.96
N GLU A 668 -19.61 16.91 -15.51
CA GLU A 668 -20.79 16.86 -16.39
C GLU A 668 -20.78 17.98 -17.42
N ILE A 669 -20.39 19.21 -17.06
CA ILE A 669 -20.13 20.29 -18.01
C ILE A 669 -19.10 19.85 -19.07
N ALA A 670 -17.96 19.28 -18.61
CA ALA A 670 -16.94 18.76 -19.51
C ALA A 670 -17.44 17.60 -20.40
N ASN A 671 -18.38 16.76 -19.92
CA ASN A 671 -19.01 15.73 -20.73
C ASN A 671 -19.83 16.32 -21.87
N ILE A 672 -20.61 17.37 -21.58
CA ILE A 672 -21.38 18.11 -22.59
C ILE A 672 -20.43 18.75 -23.59
N CYS A 673 -19.43 19.50 -23.13
CA CYS A 673 -18.43 20.14 -23.99
C CYS A 673 -17.75 19.12 -24.92
N ARG A 674 -17.37 17.94 -24.45
CA ARG A 674 -16.77 16.89 -25.32
C ARG A 674 -17.72 16.41 -26.41
N LYS A 675 -19.01 16.26 -26.09
CA LYS A 675 -20.01 15.82 -27.08
C LYS A 675 -20.27 16.87 -28.14
N VAL A 676 -20.33 18.14 -27.71
CA VAL A 676 -20.45 19.27 -28.65
C VAL A 676 -19.16 19.42 -29.47
N ALA A 677 -17.98 19.32 -28.85
CA ALA A 677 -16.72 19.36 -29.59
C ALA A 677 -16.62 18.27 -30.65
N ARG A 678 -17.21 17.09 -30.40
CA ARG A 678 -17.32 16.03 -31.40
C ARG A 678 -18.21 16.47 -32.57
N LYS A 679 -19.40 17.02 -32.32
CA LYS A 679 -20.32 17.52 -33.36
C LYS A 679 -19.66 18.61 -34.23
N VAL A 680 -18.98 19.54 -33.58
CA VAL A 680 -18.22 20.60 -34.30
C VAL A 680 -17.10 20.02 -35.17
N ALA A 681 -16.38 19.00 -34.65
CA ALA A 681 -15.31 18.31 -35.41
C ALA A 681 -15.85 17.45 -36.57
N GLU A 682 -17.10 16.97 -36.48
CA GLU A 682 -17.82 16.25 -37.55
C GLU A 682 -18.37 17.23 -38.61
N GLY A 683 -18.28 18.58 -38.41
CA GLY A 683 -18.59 19.62 -39.36
C GLY A 683 -19.87 20.43 -39.07
N GLU A 684 -20.53 20.16 -37.94
CA GLU A 684 -21.65 20.97 -37.47
C GLU A 684 -21.17 22.39 -37.11
N LYS A 685 -21.78 23.43 -37.66
CA LYS A 685 -21.41 24.83 -37.43
C LYS A 685 -22.42 25.57 -36.56
N ASP A 686 -23.58 24.99 -36.33
CA ASP A 686 -24.66 25.65 -35.62
C ASP A 686 -24.34 25.73 -34.12
N LYS A 687 -24.65 26.87 -33.51
CA LYS A 687 -24.51 27.08 -32.08
C LYS A 687 -25.46 26.15 -31.33
N VAL A 688 -24.92 25.33 -30.48
CA VAL A 688 -25.70 24.38 -29.66
C VAL A 688 -26.13 25.06 -28.36
N ASN A 689 -27.42 25.31 -28.24
CA ASN A 689 -28.00 25.81 -27.00
C ASN A 689 -28.30 24.63 -26.07
N ILE A 690 -27.71 24.62 -24.87
CA ILE A 690 -27.93 23.59 -23.87
C ILE A 690 -29.04 24.05 -22.95
N ASP A 691 -30.23 23.52 -23.21
CA ASP A 691 -31.42 23.61 -22.37
C ASP A 691 -31.64 22.29 -21.60
N ALA A 692 -32.72 22.19 -20.83
CA ALA A 692 -33.04 20.98 -20.06
C ALA A 692 -33.24 19.74 -20.94
N ALA A 693 -33.80 19.92 -22.18
CA ALA A 693 -34.00 18.82 -23.13
C ALA A 693 -32.68 18.32 -23.70
N ALA A 694 -31.80 19.24 -24.10
CA ALA A 694 -30.47 18.95 -24.60
C ALA A 694 -29.60 18.22 -23.53
N VAL A 695 -29.72 18.58 -22.27
CA VAL A 695 -29.02 17.84 -21.16
C VAL A 695 -29.46 16.36 -21.13
N ALA A 696 -30.75 16.09 -21.21
CA ALA A 696 -31.26 14.72 -21.21
C ALA A 696 -30.83 13.92 -22.46
N GLU A 697 -30.80 14.56 -23.62
CA GLU A 697 -30.29 13.96 -24.86
C GLU A 697 -28.79 13.64 -24.78
N LEU A 698 -28.01 14.58 -24.30
CA LEU A 698 -26.56 14.46 -24.27
C LEU A 698 -26.06 13.57 -23.14
N LEU A 699 -26.63 13.62 -21.94
CA LEU A 699 -26.14 12.88 -20.77
C LEU A 699 -26.94 11.59 -20.49
N GLY A 700 -28.11 11.43 -21.11
CA GLY A 700 -29.04 10.34 -20.84
C GLY A 700 -29.98 10.64 -19.68
N PRO A 701 -30.71 9.65 -19.16
CA PRO A 701 -31.69 9.84 -18.10
C PRO A 701 -31.05 10.37 -16.81
N SER A 702 -31.86 11.10 -16.03
CA SER A 702 -31.48 11.66 -14.73
C SER A 702 -30.85 10.60 -13.84
N LYS A 703 -29.74 10.93 -13.18
CA LYS A 703 -29.00 10.04 -12.28
C LYS A 703 -29.60 10.01 -10.88
N PHE A 704 -30.24 11.09 -10.49
CA PHE A 704 -30.84 11.29 -9.19
C PHE A 704 -32.27 11.76 -9.35
N PHE A 705 -33.19 11.06 -8.71
CA PHE A 705 -34.58 11.48 -8.65
C PHE A 705 -34.78 12.37 -7.43
N ARG A 706 -35.74 13.29 -7.52
CA ARG A 706 -36.17 14.05 -6.35
C ARG A 706 -37.00 13.15 -5.46
N ASP A 707 -36.42 12.70 -4.33
CA ASP A 707 -37.11 11.83 -3.34
C ASP A 707 -38.38 12.48 -2.71
N ALA A 708 -38.71 13.70 -3.16
CA ALA A 708 -39.86 14.46 -2.63
C ALA A 708 -41.21 13.81 -2.94
N ALA A 709 -41.33 12.96 -3.98
CA ALA A 709 -42.59 12.40 -4.42
C ALA A 709 -43.06 11.14 -3.64
N GLU A 710 -42.15 10.49 -2.89
CA GLU A 710 -42.45 9.21 -2.19
C GLU A 710 -42.69 9.38 -0.68
N ARG A 711 -42.95 10.60 -0.19
CA ARG A 711 -43.22 10.83 1.23
C ARG A 711 -44.62 10.33 1.54
N THR A 712 -44.69 9.11 2.00
CA THR A 712 -45.95 8.51 2.47
C THR A 712 -46.33 9.06 3.84
N MET A 713 -47.55 9.55 3.99
CA MET A 713 -48.17 9.89 5.28
C MET A 713 -48.55 8.60 6.05
N ALA A 714 -47.60 7.68 6.20
CA ALA A 714 -47.85 6.46 6.95
C ALA A 714 -47.31 6.62 8.38
N PRO A 715 -48.03 6.18 9.42
CA PRO A 715 -47.49 6.13 10.76
C PRO A 715 -46.21 5.30 10.80
N GLY A 716 -45.22 5.76 11.51
CA GLY A 716 -43.92 5.10 11.63
C GLY A 716 -42.86 5.57 10.64
N VAL A 717 -43.14 6.56 9.78
CA VAL A 717 -42.15 7.13 8.86
C VAL A 717 -41.85 8.57 9.27
N ALA A 718 -40.58 8.88 9.51
CA ALA A 718 -40.13 10.23 9.86
C ALA A 718 -38.95 10.68 8.94
N THR A 719 -38.93 11.99 8.63
CA THR A 719 -37.91 12.56 7.79
C THR A 719 -36.86 13.28 8.66
N GLY A 720 -35.60 12.86 8.53
CA GLY A 720 -34.45 13.51 9.15
C GLY A 720 -33.53 14.19 8.15
N VAL A 721 -32.66 15.03 8.64
CA VAL A 721 -31.57 15.64 7.87
C VAL A 721 -30.22 15.23 8.43
N ALA A 722 -29.35 14.73 7.57
CA ALA A 722 -28.03 14.26 7.91
C ALA A 722 -26.94 15.11 7.22
N TRP A 723 -25.79 15.15 7.85
CA TRP A 723 -24.58 15.65 7.23
C TRP A 723 -23.76 14.47 6.66
N THR A 724 -23.20 14.65 5.47
CA THR A 724 -22.29 13.69 4.84
C THR A 724 -21.08 14.44 4.27
N GLU A 725 -20.01 13.72 3.96
CA GLU A 725 -18.84 14.32 3.29
C GLU A 725 -19.17 14.96 1.93
N ALA A 726 -20.26 14.55 1.31
CA ALA A 726 -20.76 15.11 0.06
C ALA A 726 -21.69 16.32 0.28
N GLY A 727 -21.98 16.69 1.51
CA GLY A 727 -22.91 17.75 1.93
C GLY A 727 -24.08 17.19 2.72
N GLY A 728 -25.13 18.01 2.92
CA GLY A 728 -26.33 17.55 3.61
C GLY A 728 -27.20 16.62 2.74
N ASP A 729 -27.87 15.69 3.38
CA ASP A 729 -28.79 14.73 2.77
C ASP A 729 -30.06 14.51 3.58
N ILE A 730 -31.13 14.05 2.94
CA ILE A 730 -32.37 13.63 3.59
C ILE A 730 -32.26 12.17 3.92
N ILE A 731 -32.67 11.82 5.14
CA ILE A 731 -32.80 10.43 5.56
C ILE A 731 -34.24 10.13 5.96
N PHE A 732 -34.74 8.98 5.57
CA PHE A 732 -36.01 8.46 6.05
C PHE A 732 -35.72 7.46 7.15
N VAL A 733 -36.51 7.49 8.22
CA VAL A 733 -36.49 6.52 9.29
C VAL A 733 -37.82 5.86 9.31
N GLU A 734 -37.85 4.55 9.08
CA GLU A 734 -39.03 3.72 9.06
C GLU A 734 -39.02 2.83 10.29
N THR A 735 -40.10 2.86 11.06
CA THR A 735 -40.31 1.97 12.19
C THR A 735 -41.50 1.06 11.91
N SER A 736 -41.34 -0.22 12.16
CA SER A 736 -42.37 -1.23 12.05
C SER A 736 -42.45 -2.04 13.33
N MET A 737 -43.65 -2.52 13.64
CA MET A 737 -43.95 -3.34 14.81
C MET A 737 -44.47 -4.71 14.38
N MET A 738 -43.99 -5.77 14.99
CA MET A 738 -44.40 -7.13 14.74
C MET A 738 -44.57 -7.89 16.06
N LYS A 739 -45.45 -8.87 16.09
CA LYS A 739 -45.60 -9.73 17.27
C LYS A 739 -44.29 -10.46 17.56
N GLY A 740 -43.81 -10.37 18.77
CA GLY A 740 -42.50 -10.92 19.15
C GLY A 740 -42.20 -10.80 20.64
N GLY A 741 -40.93 -10.92 21.02
CA GLY A 741 -40.45 -11.05 22.39
C GLY A 741 -39.47 -9.97 22.85
N LYS A 742 -39.78 -8.69 22.78
CA LYS A 742 -38.97 -7.57 23.32
C LYS A 742 -37.65 -7.35 22.60
N SER A 743 -37.58 -7.44 21.28
CA SER A 743 -36.37 -7.14 20.55
C SER A 743 -36.46 -5.81 19.79
N LEU A 744 -35.36 -5.09 19.71
CA LEU A 744 -35.15 -3.96 18.81
C LEU A 744 -34.21 -4.40 17.70
N THR A 745 -34.72 -4.44 16.48
CA THR A 745 -33.97 -4.76 15.29
C THR A 745 -33.61 -3.47 14.57
N LEU A 746 -32.35 -3.26 14.28
CA LEU A 746 -31.84 -2.08 13.60
C LEU A 746 -31.20 -2.49 12.27
N THR A 747 -31.63 -1.87 11.17
CA THR A 747 -31.11 -2.15 9.82
C THR A 747 -30.88 -0.84 9.06
N GLY A 748 -30.05 -0.89 8.00
CA GLY A 748 -29.70 0.28 7.20
C GLY A 748 -28.22 0.67 7.26
N HIS A 749 -27.34 -0.25 7.70
CA HIS A 749 -25.89 -0.05 7.85
C HIS A 749 -25.57 1.10 8.82
N LEU A 750 -26.15 1.00 10.04
CA LEU A 750 -25.99 1.97 11.11
C LEU A 750 -24.68 1.72 11.88
N GLY A 751 -23.93 2.78 12.16
CA GLY A 751 -22.79 2.75 13.05
C GLY A 751 -23.18 2.65 14.53
N ASP A 752 -22.20 2.48 15.40
CA ASP A 752 -22.42 2.21 16.82
C ASP A 752 -23.13 3.37 17.52
N VAL A 753 -22.75 4.62 17.23
CA VAL A 753 -23.36 5.82 17.84
C VAL A 753 -24.84 5.96 17.46
N MET A 754 -25.19 5.67 16.21
CA MET A 754 -26.58 5.73 15.75
C MET A 754 -27.42 4.59 16.34
N GLN A 755 -26.83 3.41 16.59
CA GLN A 755 -27.49 2.31 17.27
C GLN A 755 -27.76 2.64 18.75
N GLU A 756 -26.82 3.26 19.45
CA GLU A 756 -26.99 3.77 20.81
C GLU A 756 -28.09 4.82 20.87
N SER A 757 -28.13 5.74 19.90
CA SER A 757 -29.19 6.75 19.79
C SER A 757 -30.59 6.12 19.62
N ALA A 758 -30.70 5.04 18.84
CA ALA A 758 -31.95 4.30 18.70
C ALA A 758 -32.38 3.61 20.02
N GLN A 759 -31.41 3.09 20.79
CA GLN A 759 -31.71 2.51 22.11
C GLN A 759 -32.14 3.58 23.12
N ALA A 760 -31.53 4.78 23.06
CA ALA A 760 -31.93 5.92 23.89
C ALA A 760 -33.34 6.38 23.56
N ALA A 761 -33.72 6.44 22.27
CA ALA A 761 -35.05 6.74 21.79
C ALA A 761 -36.10 5.74 22.34
N LEU A 762 -35.82 4.46 22.19
CA LEU A 762 -36.71 3.40 22.71
C LEU A 762 -36.84 3.51 24.24
N THR A 763 -35.79 3.77 24.95
CA THR A 763 -35.83 3.94 26.42
C THR A 763 -36.71 5.11 26.83
N TYR A 764 -36.59 6.26 26.14
CA TYR A 764 -37.41 7.43 26.38
C TYR A 764 -38.92 7.13 26.13
N VAL A 765 -39.23 6.55 24.96
CA VAL A 765 -40.60 6.21 24.59
C VAL A 765 -41.22 5.27 25.61
N ARG A 766 -40.51 4.25 26.06
CA ARG A 766 -40.97 3.33 27.11
C ARG A 766 -41.20 3.99 28.47
N SER A 767 -40.29 4.89 28.85
CA SER A 767 -40.37 5.58 30.16
C SER A 767 -41.51 6.59 30.24
N ASN A 768 -41.99 7.08 29.08
CA ASN A 768 -43.06 8.11 29.00
C ASN A 768 -44.27 7.62 28.18
N ALA A 769 -44.51 6.31 28.15
CA ALA A 769 -45.54 5.73 27.30
C ALA A 769 -46.94 6.30 27.58
N GLU A 770 -47.31 6.50 28.87
CA GLU A 770 -48.58 7.08 29.27
C GLU A 770 -48.75 8.53 28.78
N THR A 771 -47.70 9.36 28.89
CA THR A 771 -47.72 10.75 28.45
C THR A 771 -47.78 10.89 26.93
N LEU A 772 -47.23 9.92 26.23
CA LEU A 772 -47.19 9.86 24.76
C LEU A 772 -48.40 9.20 24.12
N GLU A 773 -49.40 8.85 24.91
CA GLU A 773 -50.62 8.11 24.45
C GLU A 773 -50.27 6.78 23.74
N VAL A 774 -49.18 6.13 24.20
CA VAL A 774 -48.69 4.87 23.66
C VAL A 774 -49.06 3.73 24.61
N PRO A 775 -49.54 2.54 24.12
CA PRO A 775 -49.85 1.40 24.97
C PRO A 775 -48.66 1.03 25.86
N PRO A 776 -48.78 0.99 27.21
CA PRO A 776 -47.60 0.75 28.09
C PRO A 776 -46.92 -0.60 27.86
N ASP A 777 -47.67 -1.58 27.35
CA ASP A 777 -47.22 -2.95 27.10
C ASP A 777 -46.70 -3.21 25.67
N PHE A 778 -46.60 -2.16 24.83
CA PHE A 778 -46.26 -2.31 23.43
C PHE A 778 -44.96 -3.12 23.22
N TYR A 779 -43.95 -2.91 24.06
CA TYR A 779 -42.66 -3.57 23.95
C TYR A 779 -42.66 -4.99 24.56
N GLU A 780 -43.68 -5.34 25.36
CA GLU A 780 -43.74 -6.65 25.98
C GLU A 780 -44.26 -7.72 25.07
N LYS A 781 -45.09 -7.34 24.11
CA LYS A 781 -45.81 -8.24 23.20
C LYS A 781 -45.28 -8.16 21.76
N ASN A 782 -44.45 -7.18 21.48
CA ASN A 782 -43.98 -6.90 20.11
C ASN A 782 -42.48 -6.65 20.03
N ASP A 783 -41.93 -6.96 18.87
CA ASP A 783 -40.62 -6.54 18.44
C ASP A 783 -40.75 -5.27 17.59
N LEU A 784 -39.80 -4.35 17.77
CA LEU A 784 -39.68 -3.14 16.97
C LEU A 784 -38.57 -3.31 15.96
N HIS A 785 -38.81 -2.89 14.73
CA HIS A 785 -37.80 -2.86 13.68
C HIS A 785 -37.67 -1.43 13.16
N VAL A 786 -36.51 -0.81 13.37
CA VAL A 786 -36.17 0.48 12.79
C VAL A 786 -35.26 0.27 11.59
N HIS A 787 -35.68 0.78 10.45
CA HIS A 787 -34.96 0.72 9.19
C HIS A 787 -34.62 2.11 8.69
N VAL A 788 -33.36 2.32 8.29
CA VAL A 788 -32.98 3.55 7.61
C VAL A 788 -32.55 3.16 6.19
N PRO A 789 -33.38 3.42 5.17
CA PRO A 789 -33.10 3.07 3.77
C PRO A 789 -31.73 3.53 3.26
N HIS A 790 -31.36 3.14 2.04
CA HIS A 790 -30.04 3.38 1.43
C HIS A 790 -28.88 2.69 2.16
N GLY A 791 -29.02 1.39 2.42
CA GLY A 791 -28.01 0.55 3.10
C GLY A 791 -26.64 0.46 2.41
N GLY A 792 -26.46 1.05 1.24
CA GLY A 792 -25.17 1.14 0.54
C GLY A 792 -24.21 2.18 1.12
N VAL A 793 -24.71 3.12 1.91
CA VAL A 793 -23.94 4.19 2.56
C VAL A 793 -23.94 3.94 4.07
N PRO A 794 -22.78 3.84 4.73
CA PRO A 794 -22.71 3.79 6.19
C PRO A 794 -23.27 5.08 6.80
N LYS A 795 -24.07 4.93 7.85
CA LYS A 795 -24.67 6.05 8.58
C LYS A 795 -24.27 5.94 10.03
N ASP A 796 -23.67 6.98 10.57
CA ASP A 796 -23.30 7.04 11.98
C ASP A 796 -23.48 8.47 12.52
N GLY A 797 -23.75 8.57 13.82
CA GLY A 797 -23.87 9.84 14.53
C GLY A 797 -25.15 9.96 15.35
N PRO A 798 -25.14 10.80 16.39
CA PRO A 798 -26.25 10.93 17.34
C PRO A 798 -27.41 11.80 16.83
N SER A 799 -27.22 12.54 15.73
CA SER A 799 -28.14 13.58 15.25
C SER A 799 -29.48 13.07 14.69
N ALA A 800 -29.62 11.75 14.48
CA ALA A 800 -30.86 11.11 14.06
C ALA A 800 -31.77 10.71 15.23
N GLY A 801 -31.36 10.88 16.48
CA GLY A 801 -32.10 10.46 17.66
C GLY A 801 -33.50 11.04 17.73
N VAL A 802 -33.65 12.32 17.46
CA VAL A 802 -34.99 12.97 17.36
C VAL A 802 -35.86 12.31 16.29
N THR A 803 -35.32 12.03 15.11
CA THR A 803 -36.06 11.41 13.99
C THR A 803 -36.49 9.99 14.33
N ILE A 804 -35.61 9.19 14.95
CA ILE A 804 -35.87 7.82 15.36
C ILE A 804 -36.98 7.80 16.44
N ALA A 805 -36.87 8.68 17.44
CA ALA A 805 -37.86 8.79 18.48
C ALA A 805 -39.27 9.18 17.93
N THR A 806 -39.27 10.16 17.01
CA THR A 806 -40.53 10.59 16.35
C THR A 806 -41.15 9.48 15.48
N SER A 807 -40.34 8.72 14.74
CA SER A 807 -40.80 7.57 13.96
C SER A 807 -41.42 6.49 14.86
N MET A 808 -40.79 6.19 16.02
CA MET A 808 -41.32 5.25 16.99
C MET A 808 -42.67 5.72 17.58
N VAL A 809 -42.74 6.98 18.02
CA VAL A 809 -43.96 7.55 18.60
C VAL A 809 -45.09 7.63 17.56
N SER A 810 -44.76 8.05 16.36
CA SER A 810 -45.71 8.06 15.22
C SER A 810 -46.34 6.69 14.98
N LEU A 811 -45.54 5.62 14.97
CA LEU A 811 -46.05 4.26 14.81
C LEU A 811 -46.94 3.83 15.94
N LEU A 812 -46.51 4.08 17.18
CA LEU A 812 -47.16 3.55 18.38
C LEU A 812 -48.43 4.32 18.76
N SER A 813 -48.47 5.63 18.47
CA SER A 813 -49.68 6.46 18.65
C SER A 813 -50.64 6.41 17.47
N GLY A 814 -50.20 5.85 16.31
CA GLY A 814 -50.96 5.85 15.06
C GLY A 814 -51.05 7.21 14.35
N LYS A 815 -50.34 8.24 14.85
CA LYS A 815 -50.35 9.61 14.31
C LYS A 815 -49.22 9.75 13.26
N PRO A 816 -49.51 10.00 11.97
CA PRO A 816 -48.46 10.15 10.96
C PRO A 816 -47.67 11.43 11.18
N VAL A 817 -46.40 11.40 10.75
CA VAL A 817 -45.52 12.59 10.72
C VAL A 817 -45.90 13.45 9.51
N ARG A 818 -45.89 14.78 9.67
CA ARG A 818 -46.13 15.71 8.57
C ARG A 818 -45.07 15.59 7.48
N PRO A 819 -45.45 15.45 6.19
CA PRO A 819 -44.51 15.20 5.08
C PRO A 819 -43.64 16.42 4.73
N ASP A 820 -44.02 17.61 5.17
CA ASP A 820 -43.31 18.87 4.94
C ASP A 820 -42.35 19.22 6.08
N VAL A 821 -42.18 18.34 7.08
CA VAL A 821 -41.32 18.50 8.23
C VAL A 821 -40.09 17.61 8.12
N ALA A 822 -38.93 18.17 8.43
CA ALA A 822 -37.72 17.40 8.68
C ALA A 822 -37.08 17.84 10.00
N MET A 823 -36.32 16.93 10.61
CA MET A 823 -35.81 17.16 11.93
C MET A 823 -34.39 16.65 12.12
N THR A 824 -33.66 17.23 13.06
CA THR A 824 -32.37 16.74 13.52
C THR A 824 -32.15 17.16 14.98
N GLY A 825 -31.49 16.29 15.72
CA GLY A 825 -31.13 16.54 17.11
C GLY A 825 -30.64 15.30 17.80
N GLU A 826 -29.69 15.43 18.69
CA GLU A 826 -29.27 14.37 19.60
C GLU A 826 -30.22 14.36 20.79
N ILE A 827 -30.51 13.19 21.33
CA ILE A 827 -31.46 13.04 22.44
C ILE A 827 -30.77 12.48 23.69
N THR A 828 -31.27 12.89 24.84
CA THR A 828 -30.93 12.29 26.12
C THR A 828 -32.04 11.34 26.60
N LEU A 829 -31.72 10.44 27.53
CA LEU A 829 -32.70 9.52 28.14
C LEU A 829 -33.85 10.24 28.87
N LYS A 830 -33.73 11.57 29.12
CA LYS A 830 -34.75 12.42 29.73
C LYS A 830 -35.51 13.28 28.71
N GLY A 831 -35.35 13.00 27.42
CA GLY A 831 -36.03 13.70 26.34
C GLY A 831 -35.51 15.10 26.03
N LYS A 832 -34.38 15.54 26.60
CA LYS A 832 -33.75 16.79 26.16
C LYS A 832 -33.13 16.65 24.79
N VAL A 833 -33.31 17.67 23.96
CA VAL A 833 -32.71 17.77 22.65
C VAL A 833 -31.41 18.57 22.73
N LEU A 834 -30.31 17.94 22.28
CA LEU A 834 -28.96 18.50 22.30
C LEU A 834 -28.55 19.04 20.93
N PRO A 835 -27.63 20.02 20.86
CA PRO A 835 -27.20 20.63 19.62
C PRO A 835 -26.40 19.64 18.77
N VAL A 836 -26.47 19.88 17.45
CA VAL A 836 -25.81 19.03 16.42
C VAL A 836 -24.97 19.89 15.49
N GLY A 837 -23.98 19.26 14.82
CA GLY A 837 -23.15 19.93 13.81
C GLY A 837 -23.74 19.89 12.39
N GLY A 838 -23.15 20.66 11.46
CA GLY A 838 -23.48 20.65 10.04
C GLY A 838 -24.87 21.24 9.76
N VAL A 839 -25.30 22.26 10.51
CA VAL A 839 -26.64 22.85 10.39
C VAL A 839 -26.85 23.47 9.03
N LYS A 840 -25.86 24.19 8.49
CA LYS A 840 -25.94 24.82 7.17
C LYS A 840 -26.22 23.76 6.08
N GLU A 841 -25.47 22.70 6.02
CA GLU A 841 -25.59 21.63 5.04
C GLU A 841 -26.94 20.89 5.19
N LYS A 842 -27.38 20.66 6.41
CA LYS A 842 -28.68 20.05 6.70
C LYS A 842 -29.84 20.89 6.22
N ILE A 843 -29.81 22.21 6.42
CA ILE A 843 -30.82 23.13 5.92
C ILE A 843 -30.80 23.19 4.39
N LEU A 844 -29.64 23.20 3.76
CA LEU A 844 -29.50 23.16 2.30
C LEU A 844 -30.12 21.86 1.73
N ALA A 845 -29.94 20.73 2.40
CA ALA A 845 -30.57 19.46 2.02
C ALA A 845 -32.11 19.52 2.16
N ALA A 846 -32.59 20.03 3.29
CA ALA A 846 -34.02 20.21 3.53
C ALA A 846 -34.68 21.07 2.43
N ARG A 847 -34.04 22.20 2.07
CA ARG A 847 -34.51 23.06 0.98
C ARG A 847 -34.55 22.36 -0.38
N ARG A 848 -33.46 21.67 -0.75
CA ARG A 848 -33.40 20.89 -2.01
C ARG A 848 -34.51 19.86 -2.09
N ALA A 849 -34.82 19.23 -0.96
CA ALA A 849 -35.90 18.26 -0.86
C ALA A 849 -37.29 18.89 -0.77
N GLY A 850 -37.43 20.21 -0.78
CA GLY A 850 -38.73 20.90 -0.71
C GLY A 850 -39.39 20.81 0.68
N ILE A 851 -38.62 20.63 1.75
CA ILE A 851 -39.11 20.71 3.14
C ILE A 851 -39.52 22.15 3.45
N LYS A 852 -40.65 22.31 4.12
CA LYS A 852 -41.14 23.63 4.53
C LYS A 852 -40.85 23.96 5.98
N THR A 853 -40.74 22.95 6.83
CA THR A 853 -40.47 23.13 8.26
C THR A 853 -39.28 22.31 8.70
N VAL A 854 -38.31 22.93 9.35
CA VAL A 854 -37.15 22.22 9.89
C VAL A 854 -37.13 22.41 11.41
N ILE A 855 -37.14 21.27 12.13
CA ILE A 855 -37.07 21.26 13.60
C ILE A 855 -35.60 21.12 13.98
N LEU A 856 -35.12 22.05 14.77
CA LEU A 856 -33.74 22.16 15.21
C LEU A 856 -33.64 22.32 16.74
N PRO A 857 -32.56 21.85 17.38
CA PRO A 857 -32.29 22.16 18.76
C PRO A 857 -32.16 23.69 18.96
N ARG A 858 -32.75 24.27 20.03
CA ARG A 858 -32.70 25.70 20.30
C ARG A 858 -31.27 26.26 20.35
N LYS A 859 -30.32 25.47 20.84
CA LYS A 859 -28.91 25.86 20.90
C LYS A 859 -28.24 26.03 19.53
N ASN A 860 -28.85 25.50 18.45
CA ASN A 860 -28.40 25.69 17.06
C ASN A 860 -28.99 26.94 16.40
N GLU A 861 -29.79 27.75 17.09
CA GLU A 861 -30.30 29.01 16.55
C GLU A 861 -29.19 29.96 16.09
N LYS A 862 -28.09 30.01 16.85
CA LYS A 862 -26.87 30.77 16.48
C LYS A 862 -26.28 30.36 15.13
N ASP A 863 -26.39 29.09 14.77
CA ASP A 863 -25.78 28.52 13.57
C ASP A 863 -26.55 28.95 12.29
N LEU A 864 -27.78 29.48 12.45
CA LEU A 864 -28.53 30.11 11.35
C LEU A 864 -27.82 31.35 10.78
N SER A 865 -26.94 31.98 11.53
CA SER A 865 -26.14 33.11 11.03
C SER A 865 -25.24 32.73 9.86
N GLU A 866 -24.95 31.43 9.72
CA GLU A 866 -24.11 30.88 8.63
C GLU A 866 -24.91 30.50 7.38
N VAL A 867 -26.24 30.43 7.51
CA VAL A 867 -27.14 30.08 6.42
C VAL A 867 -27.48 31.30 5.60
N PRO A 868 -27.29 31.32 4.27
CA PRO A 868 -27.65 32.45 3.44
C PRO A 868 -29.15 32.81 3.51
N ASP A 869 -29.46 34.09 3.50
CA ASP A 869 -30.85 34.53 3.63
C ASP A 869 -31.77 34.05 2.52
N ILE A 870 -31.26 33.84 1.34
CA ILE A 870 -31.98 33.23 0.22
C ILE A 870 -32.44 31.82 0.55
N VAL A 871 -31.66 31.09 1.34
CA VAL A 871 -31.99 29.73 1.78
C VAL A 871 -33.02 29.73 2.90
N LYS A 872 -32.91 30.69 3.79
CA LYS A 872 -33.89 30.85 4.91
C LYS A 872 -35.28 31.19 4.39
N LYS A 873 -35.38 31.94 3.29
CA LYS A 873 -36.66 32.28 2.67
C LYS A 873 -37.38 31.03 2.18
N GLY A 874 -38.56 30.72 2.77
CA GLY A 874 -39.38 29.59 2.39
C GLY A 874 -39.23 28.35 3.24
N ILE A 875 -38.45 28.43 4.34
CA ILE A 875 -38.34 27.40 5.40
C ILE A 875 -38.76 28.05 6.71
N THR A 876 -39.64 27.35 7.43
CA THR A 876 -39.98 27.69 8.82
C THR A 876 -39.08 26.91 9.76
N PHE A 877 -38.38 27.62 10.66
CA PHE A 877 -37.51 27.00 11.66
C PHE A 877 -38.24 26.89 12.98
N VAL A 878 -38.30 25.70 13.54
CA VAL A 878 -38.85 25.43 14.86
C VAL A 878 -37.73 25.04 15.80
N PHE A 879 -37.52 25.80 16.85
CA PHE A 879 -36.46 25.54 17.82
C PHE A 879 -37.04 24.85 19.06
N VAL A 880 -36.47 23.71 19.41
CA VAL A 880 -36.97 22.85 20.48
C VAL A 880 -35.88 22.55 21.53
N ASP A 881 -36.31 22.37 22.78
CA ASP A 881 -35.47 21.94 23.90
C ASP A 881 -35.80 20.52 24.36
N SER A 882 -37.00 20.00 24.00
CA SER A 882 -37.47 18.68 24.39
C SER A 882 -38.12 17.90 23.24
N LEU A 883 -38.20 16.56 23.40
CA LEU A 883 -38.90 15.69 22.45
C LEU A 883 -40.42 15.95 22.41
N ASP A 884 -41.02 16.39 23.53
CA ASP A 884 -42.44 16.67 23.56
C ASP A 884 -42.78 17.85 22.65
N GLU A 885 -41.95 18.87 22.58
CA GLU A 885 -42.03 19.98 21.61
C GLU A 885 -41.90 19.48 20.17
N VAL A 886 -40.99 18.52 19.92
CA VAL A 886 -40.81 17.92 18.60
C VAL A 886 -42.08 17.17 18.18
N PHE A 887 -42.65 16.32 19.04
CA PHE A 887 -43.80 15.53 18.69
C PHE A 887 -45.04 16.40 18.41
N LYS A 888 -45.23 17.47 19.19
CA LYS A 888 -46.31 18.45 18.98
C LYS A 888 -46.24 19.12 17.61
N GLU A 889 -45.02 19.42 17.13
CA GLU A 889 -44.83 20.12 15.85
C GLU A 889 -44.78 19.15 14.66
N ALA A 890 -44.27 17.93 14.87
CA ALA A 890 -44.02 16.98 13.80
C ALA A 890 -45.22 16.06 13.51
N LEU A 891 -46.01 15.67 14.51
CA LEU A 891 -47.15 14.73 14.35
C LEU A 891 -48.40 15.48 13.92
N THR A 892 -49.21 14.84 13.08
CA THR A 892 -50.56 15.33 12.74
C THR A 892 -51.47 15.04 13.92
N GLY A 893 -52.02 16.08 14.53
CA GLY A 893 -52.74 16.22 15.78
C GLY A 893 -53.74 15.21 16.17
#